data_fe078921d88c1f5f3073a7a4007151f9
#
_entry.id   fe078921d88c1f5f3073a7a4007151f9
#
_cell.length_a   1.000
_cell.length_b   1.000
_cell.length_c   1.000
_cell.angle_alpha   90.00
_cell.angle_beta   90.00
_cell.angle_gamma   90.00
#
_symmetry.space_group_name_H-M   'P 1'
#
loop_
_entity.id
_entity.type
_entity.pdbx_description
1 polymer ?
#
loop_
_entity_poly.entity_id
_entity_poly.type
_entity_poly.pdbx_seq_one_letter_code
_entity_poly.pdbx_strand_id
1 'polypeptide(L)'
;MSKLRFRVVEKAFQTKPLEVTAPSERPSEYFAKYVFNREKMFKYLPTPVYSKLVDAMDNGVALDRDIADKVAEGMKRWAMELGATHYTHWFQPLTEGTAEKHDAFVEHDGKGGMMEEFSGKLLVQQEPDASSFPNGGIRNTFEARGYSAWDPSSPVFVVDDTLCIPTVFIAYTGESLDYKTPLLKALRAVNKTAVDVCHYFNPDVKKVVAYLGWEQEYFLVDEGLYAARPDLLLTGRTLMGHEASKNQQLEDHYFGAIPTRVAAFMKDLEIQALELGIPVKTRHNEVAPNQFELAPIFEECNLAVDHNMLIMSLMRKVARTHGFRVLLHEKPFKGVNGSGKHNNWSLGTDTGILLMAPGKTAEENLRFITFVINTLMAVYRHNGLLKASIMSATNAHRLGANEAPPAIISSFLGRQLSKVLDHMEDSSTDELISLGGKHGMKLDIPQIPELLIDNTDRNRTSPFAFTGNRFEFRAVGSEANCASAMIALNTAVAEQLIEFKKDVDELMEKGEPKVSAIIQVIRKYIKLCKPIRFDGNGYSDEWKEEAARRGLDCETSCPIIFDRYLAPESIKMFEETGVMTQKELEARNEVKWETYTKKIQIEARVLGDLVMNHIVPIATEYQTKLLDNVYKMKGLFPAEEAEHLSSENLAIIRKISEHTIYIKEHVDAMVEARKVANKIADEREKAIAYHDNISPMLEQIRYHIDKLELIVDDQMWTLPKYRELLFIR
;
A
#
# COMPACT_ATOMS: atom_id res chain seq x y z
N MET A 1 -2.56 33.99 27.31
CA MET A 1 -1.97 32.63 27.16
C MET A 1 -1.62 32.43 25.72
N SER A 2 -0.44 31.88 25.40
CA SER A 2 -0.04 31.51 24.05
C SER A 2 -1.03 30.50 23.46
N LYS A 3 -1.41 30.68 22.17
CA LYS A 3 -2.30 29.73 21.46
C LYS A 3 -1.63 28.37 21.37
N LEU A 4 -2.42 27.31 21.32
CA LEU A 4 -1.91 25.92 21.23
C LEU A 4 -0.86 25.76 20.13
N ARG A 5 -1.12 26.31 18.93
CA ARG A 5 -0.20 26.30 17.79
C ARG A 5 1.22 26.74 18.17
N PHE A 6 1.38 27.89 18.79
CA PHE A 6 2.72 28.43 19.12
C PHE A 6 3.43 27.61 20.19
N ARG A 7 2.68 27.06 21.17
CA ARG A 7 3.26 26.17 22.18
C ARG A 7 3.77 24.86 21.59
N VAL A 8 3.03 24.26 20.67
CA VAL A 8 3.47 23.00 20.02
C VAL A 8 4.63 23.24 19.05
N VAL A 9 4.65 24.37 18.33
CA VAL A 9 5.80 24.79 17.50
C VAL A 9 7.05 24.97 18.34
N GLU A 10 6.96 25.71 19.44
CA GLU A 10 8.10 25.90 20.35
C GLU A 10 8.61 24.57 20.92
N LYS A 11 7.68 23.70 21.37
CA LYS A 11 8.03 22.37 21.86
C LYS A 11 8.71 21.50 20.79
N ALA A 12 8.20 21.52 19.57
CA ALA A 12 8.79 20.76 18.47
C ALA A 12 10.25 21.18 18.18
N PHE A 13 10.53 22.50 18.20
CA PHE A 13 11.91 23.02 18.06
C PHE A 13 12.84 22.63 19.21
N GLN A 14 12.29 22.41 20.41
CA GLN A 14 13.07 22.03 21.58
C GLN A 14 13.25 20.51 21.71
N THR A 15 12.49 19.71 20.97
CA THR A 15 12.54 18.25 21.03
C THR A 15 13.89 17.77 20.47
N LYS A 16 14.64 17.09 21.32
CA LYS A 16 15.94 16.49 20.96
C LYS A 16 15.74 15.06 20.41
N PRO A 17 16.67 14.61 19.57
CA PRO A 17 16.71 13.19 19.17
C PRO A 17 16.80 12.28 20.40
N LEU A 18 16.06 11.19 20.38
CA LEU A 18 16.21 10.12 21.36
C LEU A 18 17.53 9.38 21.08
N GLU A 19 18.29 9.07 22.11
CA GLU A 19 19.48 8.25 21.95
C GLU A 19 19.09 6.78 21.77
N VAL A 20 19.52 6.19 20.65
CA VAL A 20 19.26 4.79 20.31
C VAL A 20 20.55 4.00 20.39
N THR A 21 20.62 3.09 21.36
CA THR A 21 21.73 2.16 21.51
C THR A 21 21.53 0.97 20.58
N ALA A 22 22.44 0.79 19.62
CA ALA A 22 22.43 -0.41 18.79
C ALA A 22 22.88 -1.62 19.61
N PRO A 23 22.37 -2.84 19.28
CA PRO A 23 22.95 -4.07 19.80
C PRO A 23 24.48 -4.14 19.57
N SER A 24 25.20 -4.77 20.47
CA SER A 24 26.65 -4.97 20.33
C SER A 24 26.99 -5.98 19.25
N GLU A 25 26.04 -6.86 18.94
CA GLU A 25 26.12 -7.91 17.93
C GLU A 25 25.96 -7.33 16.52
N ARG A 26 26.39 -8.06 15.51
CA ARG A 26 26.17 -7.72 14.12
C ARG A 26 24.69 -7.88 13.73
N PRO A 27 24.17 -7.13 12.76
CA PRO A 27 22.79 -7.29 12.32
C PRO A 27 22.39 -8.73 11.96
N SER A 28 23.31 -9.50 11.38
CA SER A 28 23.07 -10.92 11.05
C SER A 28 22.95 -11.83 12.28
N GLU A 29 23.44 -11.41 13.45
CA GLU A 29 23.44 -12.20 14.68
C GLU A 29 22.16 -11.98 15.50
N TYR A 30 21.58 -10.77 15.46
CA TYR A 30 20.29 -10.48 16.11
C TYR A 30 19.10 -10.54 15.15
N PHE A 31 19.31 -10.77 13.85
CA PHE A 31 18.23 -10.93 12.88
C PHE A 31 17.29 -12.07 13.28
N ALA A 32 15.98 -11.79 13.23
CA ALA A 32 14.92 -12.73 13.60
C ALA A 32 15.03 -13.26 15.06
N LYS A 33 15.58 -12.47 15.98
CA LYS A 33 15.71 -12.82 17.42
C LYS A 33 14.36 -13.20 18.01
N TYR A 34 13.31 -12.47 17.69
CA TYR A 34 11.94 -12.66 18.17
C TYR A 34 11.05 -13.45 17.19
N VAL A 35 11.64 -14.25 16.29
CA VAL A 35 10.92 -15.08 15.32
C VAL A 35 11.23 -16.55 15.59
N PHE A 36 10.18 -17.39 15.63
CA PHE A 36 10.31 -18.85 15.73
C PHE A 36 10.70 -19.41 14.36
N ASN A 37 11.94 -19.15 13.96
CA ASN A 37 12.52 -19.56 12.69
C ASN A 37 13.01 -21.02 12.73
N ARG A 38 13.53 -21.55 11.61
CA ARG A 38 13.98 -22.95 11.50
C ARG A 38 15.02 -23.34 12.53
N GLU A 39 15.93 -22.43 12.90
CA GLU A 39 16.93 -22.66 13.93
C GLU A 39 16.28 -22.91 15.30
N LYS A 40 15.33 -22.06 15.69
CA LYS A 40 14.57 -22.21 16.94
C LYS A 40 13.63 -23.42 16.89
N MET A 41 12.97 -23.67 15.74
CA MET A 41 12.20 -24.90 15.55
C MET A 41 13.06 -26.14 15.80
N PHE A 42 14.27 -26.19 15.24
CA PHE A 42 15.20 -27.31 15.46
C PHE A 42 15.64 -27.44 16.93
N LYS A 43 15.85 -26.33 17.63
CA LYS A 43 16.24 -26.29 19.04
C LYS A 43 15.11 -26.70 19.99
N TYR A 44 13.88 -26.29 19.72
CA TYR A 44 12.79 -26.45 20.68
C TYR A 44 11.82 -27.61 20.35
N LEU A 45 11.91 -28.18 19.14
CA LEU A 45 11.05 -29.30 18.72
C LEU A 45 11.83 -30.63 18.66
N PRO A 46 11.20 -31.76 18.98
CA PRO A 46 11.78 -33.08 18.67
C PRO A 46 12.02 -33.20 17.16
N THR A 47 13.14 -33.85 16.78
CA THR A 47 13.55 -34.00 15.36
C THR A 47 12.43 -34.49 14.43
N PRO A 48 11.62 -35.51 14.76
CA PRO A 48 10.51 -35.94 13.87
C PRO A 48 9.41 -34.88 13.72
N VAL A 49 9.17 -34.08 14.76
CA VAL A 49 8.17 -32.97 14.71
C VAL A 49 8.70 -31.84 13.85
N TYR A 50 9.97 -31.48 14.04
CA TYR A 50 10.65 -30.49 13.20
C TYR A 50 10.56 -30.85 11.71
N SER A 51 10.92 -32.09 11.36
CA SER A 51 10.89 -32.54 9.96
C SER A 51 9.50 -32.45 9.33
N LYS A 52 8.45 -32.85 10.08
CA LYS A 52 7.06 -32.76 9.59
C LYS A 52 6.58 -31.29 9.48
N LEU A 53 6.98 -30.43 10.41
CA LEU A 53 6.63 -29.00 10.33
C LEU A 53 7.30 -28.34 9.12
N VAL A 54 8.59 -28.62 8.89
CA VAL A 54 9.30 -28.10 7.72
C VAL A 54 8.69 -28.61 6.40
N ASP A 55 8.28 -29.87 6.35
CA ASP A 55 7.61 -30.44 5.17
C ASP A 55 6.24 -29.75 4.93
N ALA A 56 5.47 -29.47 5.99
CA ALA A 56 4.24 -28.69 5.89
C ALA A 56 4.49 -27.28 5.36
N MET A 57 5.53 -26.60 5.84
CA MET A 57 5.92 -25.26 5.41
C MET A 57 6.36 -25.23 3.94
N ASP A 58 7.17 -26.18 3.50
CA ASP A 58 7.79 -26.18 2.19
C ASP A 58 6.89 -26.77 1.10
N ASN A 59 6.14 -27.81 1.42
CA ASN A 59 5.38 -28.62 0.48
C ASN A 59 3.85 -28.54 0.67
N GLY A 60 3.37 -27.84 1.72
CA GLY A 60 1.95 -27.69 1.99
C GLY A 60 1.26 -28.98 2.46
N VAL A 61 1.99 -29.87 3.13
CA VAL A 61 1.45 -31.10 3.70
C VAL A 61 0.69 -30.78 4.98
N ALA A 62 -0.49 -31.39 5.17
CA ALA A 62 -1.30 -31.18 6.38
C ALA A 62 -0.59 -31.71 7.64
N LEU A 63 -0.71 -30.97 8.73
CA LEU A 63 -0.17 -31.38 10.04
C LEU A 63 -1.23 -32.14 10.85
N ASP A 64 -0.80 -33.24 11.46
CA ASP A 64 -1.64 -34.01 12.41
C ASP A 64 -1.76 -33.26 13.75
N ARG A 65 -2.86 -33.49 14.50
CA ARG A 65 -3.09 -32.85 15.80
C ARG A 65 -1.99 -33.14 16.82
N ASP A 66 -1.49 -34.37 16.88
CA ASP A 66 -0.39 -34.76 17.79
C ASP A 66 0.91 -33.99 17.50
N ILE A 67 1.13 -33.64 16.25
CA ILE A 67 2.26 -32.78 15.84
C ILE A 67 1.99 -31.35 16.30
N ALA A 68 0.78 -30.83 16.11
CA ALA A 68 0.41 -29.49 16.54
C ALA A 68 0.59 -29.26 18.05
N ASP A 69 0.25 -30.25 18.91
CA ASP A 69 0.46 -30.16 20.36
C ASP A 69 1.95 -30.01 20.71
N LYS A 70 2.81 -30.80 20.06
CA LYS A 70 4.27 -30.71 20.28
C LYS A 70 4.87 -29.43 19.75
N VAL A 71 4.35 -28.89 18.65
CA VAL A 71 4.76 -27.59 18.10
C VAL A 71 4.33 -26.49 19.06
N ALA A 72 3.08 -26.51 19.54
CA ALA A 72 2.55 -25.53 20.50
C ALA A 72 3.38 -25.49 21.79
N GLU A 73 3.71 -26.65 22.35
CA GLU A 73 4.57 -26.73 23.56
C GLU A 73 5.97 -26.16 23.33
N GLY A 74 6.59 -26.44 22.16
CA GLY A 74 7.88 -25.85 21.78
C GLY A 74 7.82 -24.34 21.59
N MET A 75 6.77 -23.83 20.94
CA MET A 75 6.54 -22.40 20.77
C MET A 75 6.31 -21.69 22.11
N LYS A 76 5.46 -22.25 22.98
CA LYS A 76 5.19 -21.70 24.31
C LYS A 76 6.49 -21.58 25.12
N ARG A 77 7.26 -22.66 25.20
CA ARG A 77 8.54 -22.67 25.94
C ARG A 77 9.50 -21.61 25.42
N TRP A 78 9.66 -21.49 24.10
CA TRP A 78 10.49 -20.48 23.48
C TRP A 78 9.98 -19.05 23.77
N ALA A 79 8.68 -18.80 23.62
CA ALA A 79 8.09 -17.50 23.86
C ALA A 79 8.19 -17.06 25.33
N MET A 80 7.96 -17.98 26.27
CA MET A 80 8.09 -17.70 27.71
C MET A 80 9.55 -17.40 28.11
N GLU A 81 10.54 -18.04 27.48
CA GLU A 81 11.95 -17.68 27.66
C GLU A 81 12.28 -16.25 27.20
N LEU A 82 11.50 -15.70 26.28
CA LEU A 82 11.56 -14.29 25.86
C LEU A 82 10.69 -13.35 26.70
N GLY A 83 9.97 -13.88 27.71
CA GLY A 83 9.11 -13.10 28.60
C GLY A 83 7.66 -12.98 28.15
N ALA A 84 7.24 -13.72 27.12
CA ALA A 84 5.84 -13.71 26.69
C ALA A 84 4.93 -14.34 27.74
N THR A 85 3.80 -13.70 28.00
CA THR A 85 2.75 -14.12 28.93
C THR A 85 1.42 -14.36 28.24
N HIS A 86 1.29 -13.89 27.00
CA HIS A 86 0.09 -13.95 26.18
C HIS A 86 0.39 -14.54 24.80
N TYR A 87 -0.67 -14.95 24.11
CA TYR A 87 -0.64 -15.33 22.69
C TYR A 87 -1.84 -14.73 21.99
N THR A 88 -1.73 -14.55 20.67
CA THR A 88 -2.82 -14.07 19.82
C THR A 88 -2.76 -14.73 18.45
N HIS A 89 -3.92 -15.02 17.88
CA HIS A 89 -4.04 -15.21 16.43
C HIS A 89 -3.98 -13.84 15.77
N TRP A 90 -2.96 -13.64 14.93
CA TRP A 90 -2.68 -12.41 14.23
C TRP A 90 -3.14 -12.54 12.78
N PHE A 91 -4.10 -11.73 12.33
CA PHE A 91 -4.67 -11.83 10.99
C PHE A 91 -4.95 -10.45 10.38
N GLN A 92 -5.28 -10.44 9.08
CA GLN A 92 -5.45 -9.24 8.25
C GLN A 92 -6.90 -9.17 7.77
N PRO A 93 -7.82 -8.56 8.54
CA PRO A 93 -9.24 -8.46 8.18
C PRO A 93 -9.46 -7.59 6.95
N LEU A 94 -10.70 -7.56 6.41
CA LEU A 94 -11.07 -6.71 5.27
C LEU A 94 -11.04 -5.20 5.58
N THR A 95 -10.84 -4.82 6.83
CA THR A 95 -10.47 -3.46 7.25
C THR A 95 -8.97 -3.24 7.07
N GLU A 96 -8.54 -2.00 7.21
CA GLU A 96 -7.11 -1.67 7.23
C GLU A 96 -6.46 -2.14 8.54
N GLY A 97 -5.19 -2.56 8.45
CA GLY A 97 -4.41 -3.00 9.59
C GLY A 97 -4.49 -4.50 9.88
N THR A 98 -4.18 -4.84 11.11
CA THR A 98 -4.17 -6.21 11.65
C THR A 98 -5.14 -6.34 12.81
N ALA A 99 -5.56 -7.57 13.11
CA ALA A 99 -6.46 -7.87 14.20
C ALA A 99 -5.81 -8.86 15.17
N GLU A 100 -6.01 -8.62 16.47
CA GLU A 100 -5.43 -9.35 17.57
C GLU A 100 -6.43 -9.48 18.72
N LYS A 101 -6.40 -10.63 19.42
CA LYS A 101 -7.09 -10.84 20.69
C LYS A 101 -6.15 -11.59 21.61
N HIS A 102 -5.59 -10.90 22.59
CA HIS A 102 -4.58 -11.44 23.48
C HIS A 102 -5.19 -12.31 24.57
N ASP A 103 -4.91 -13.59 24.54
CA ASP A 103 -5.27 -14.55 25.58
C ASP A 103 -4.02 -14.90 26.40
N ALA A 104 -4.13 -14.94 27.72
CA ALA A 104 -3.01 -15.33 28.57
C ALA A 104 -2.74 -16.83 28.46
N PHE A 105 -1.48 -17.25 28.68
CA PHE A 105 -1.14 -18.67 28.78
C PHE A 105 -1.68 -19.35 30.04
N VAL A 106 -2.49 -18.68 30.83
CA VAL A 106 -2.91 -19.15 32.16
C VAL A 106 -4.16 -19.99 32.07
N GLU A 107 -4.12 -21.20 32.68
CA GLU A 107 -5.24 -22.12 32.81
C GLU A 107 -5.30 -22.69 34.23
N HIS A 108 -6.46 -23.17 34.67
CA HIS A 108 -6.59 -23.82 35.98
C HIS A 108 -5.90 -25.18 36.03
N ASP A 109 -5.13 -25.43 37.09
CA ASP A 109 -4.45 -26.74 37.34
C ASP A 109 -5.39 -27.85 37.89
N GLY A 110 -6.68 -27.51 38.07
CA GLY A 110 -7.68 -28.40 38.65
C GLY A 110 -7.52 -28.68 40.17
N LYS A 111 -6.54 -28.02 40.81
CA LYS A 111 -6.21 -28.22 42.26
C LYS A 111 -6.28 -26.90 43.04
N GLY A 112 -6.83 -25.85 42.44
CA GLY A 112 -6.98 -24.52 43.04
C GLY A 112 -5.79 -23.59 42.76
N GLY A 113 -4.86 -23.98 41.89
CA GLY A 113 -3.77 -23.18 41.35
C GLY A 113 -3.96 -22.89 39.86
N MET A 114 -2.94 -22.30 39.27
CA MET A 114 -2.84 -21.96 37.85
C MET A 114 -1.61 -22.62 37.23
N MET A 115 -1.69 -22.90 35.96
CA MET A 115 -0.54 -23.37 35.17
C MET A 115 -0.54 -22.67 33.80
N GLU A 116 0.61 -22.64 33.15
CA GLU A 116 0.75 -22.13 31.79
C GLU A 116 0.44 -23.24 30.79
N GLU A 117 -0.60 -23.04 29.99
CA GLU A 117 -1.02 -23.95 28.93
C GLU A 117 -1.12 -23.26 27.59
N PHE A 118 -0.67 -23.95 26.54
CA PHE A 118 -0.89 -23.62 25.14
C PHE A 118 -0.89 -24.90 24.34
N SER A 119 -2.08 -25.37 23.99
CA SER A 119 -2.28 -26.64 23.27
C SER A 119 -2.25 -26.46 21.75
N GLY A 120 -2.04 -27.55 21.04
CA GLY A 120 -2.14 -27.59 19.59
C GLY A 120 -3.53 -27.16 19.07
N LYS A 121 -4.59 -27.36 19.85
CA LYS A 121 -5.94 -26.86 19.53
C LYS A 121 -5.92 -25.33 19.49
N LEU A 122 -5.30 -24.67 20.47
CA LEU A 122 -5.22 -23.21 20.55
C LEU A 122 -4.29 -22.62 19.49
N LEU A 123 -3.25 -23.36 19.11
CA LEU A 123 -2.36 -22.98 18.00
C LEU A 123 -3.09 -23.06 16.66
N VAL A 124 -3.77 -24.18 16.37
CA VAL A 124 -4.32 -24.45 15.03
C VAL A 124 -5.57 -23.63 14.73
N GLN A 125 -6.44 -23.43 15.74
CA GLN A 125 -7.74 -22.80 15.51
C GLN A 125 -8.21 -22.03 16.73
N GLN A 126 -8.80 -20.85 16.47
CA GLN A 126 -9.64 -20.14 17.44
C GLN A 126 -10.98 -19.75 16.81
N GLU A 127 -11.93 -19.38 17.66
CA GLU A 127 -13.28 -18.99 17.29
C GLU A 127 -13.57 -17.53 17.70
N PRO A 128 -12.93 -16.53 17.04
CA PRO A 128 -13.17 -15.14 17.36
C PRO A 128 -14.59 -14.71 16.98
N ASP A 129 -15.12 -13.72 17.70
CA ASP A 129 -16.37 -13.06 17.33
C ASP A 129 -16.18 -12.29 16.02
N ALA A 130 -16.80 -12.76 14.95
CA ALA A 130 -16.72 -12.18 13.62
C ALA A 130 -17.78 -11.10 13.37
N SER A 131 -18.69 -10.84 14.31
CA SER A 131 -19.79 -9.87 14.12
C SER A 131 -19.29 -8.42 14.02
N SER A 132 -18.16 -8.11 14.62
CA SER A 132 -17.52 -6.79 14.58
C SER A 132 -16.71 -6.52 13.31
N PHE A 133 -16.45 -7.55 12.48
CA PHE A 133 -15.70 -7.41 11.23
C PHE A 133 -16.63 -7.20 10.04
N PRO A 134 -16.29 -6.34 9.08
CA PRO A 134 -17.06 -6.17 7.87
C PRO A 134 -17.08 -7.46 7.07
N ASN A 135 -18.26 -7.84 6.58
CA ASN A 135 -18.48 -9.09 5.86
C ASN A 135 -19.26 -8.92 4.55
N GLY A 136 -19.67 -7.71 4.20
CA GLY A 136 -20.35 -7.39 2.94
C GLY A 136 -21.62 -8.20 2.70
N GLY A 137 -22.39 -8.52 3.75
CA GLY A 137 -23.65 -9.27 3.64
C GLY A 137 -23.47 -10.80 3.51
N ILE A 138 -22.24 -11.34 3.57
CA ILE A 138 -22.02 -12.80 3.61
C ILE A 138 -22.79 -13.45 4.75
N ARG A 139 -22.92 -12.74 5.86
CA ARG A 139 -23.57 -13.21 7.07
C ARG A 139 -24.39 -12.11 7.74
N ASN A 140 -25.37 -12.51 8.51
CA ASN A 140 -26.14 -11.58 9.33
C ASN A 140 -25.32 -11.13 10.56
N THR A 141 -25.59 -9.94 11.07
CA THR A 141 -24.85 -9.37 12.22
C THR A 141 -25.03 -10.16 13.52
N PHE A 142 -26.10 -10.96 13.66
CA PHE A 142 -26.32 -11.83 14.81
C PHE A 142 -25.56 -13.17 14.73
N GLU A 143 -24.96 -13.50 13.60
CA GLU A 143 -24.13 -14.69 13.42
C GLU A 143 -22.70 -14.35 13.86
N ALA A 144 -22.36 -14.61 15.12
CA ALA A 144 -21.12 -14.13 15.72
C ALA A 144 -19.88 -15.00 15.42
N ARG A 145 -20.07 -16.28 15.04
CA ARG A 145 -18.94 -17.20 14.93
C ARG A 145 -18.16 -17.07 13.62
N GLY A 146 -16.85 -16.94 13.72
CA GLY A 146 -15.88 -17.14 12.67
C GLY A 146 -14.74 -18.04 13.15
N TYR A 147 -13.82 -18.36 12.27
CA TYR A 147 -12.64 -19.17 12.59
C TYR A 147 -11.38 -18.45 12.15
N SER A 148 -10.36 -18.41 13.03
CA SER A 148 -8.98 -18.17 12.65
C SER A 148 -8.24 -19.49 12.60
N ALA A 149 -7.41 -19.70 11.57
CA ALA A 149 -6.65 -20.93 11.42
C ALA A 149 -5.17 -20.61 11.14
N TRP A 150 -4.28 -21.28 11.86
CA TRP A 150 -2.84 -21.08 11.73
C TRP A 150 -2.35 -21.33 10.31
N ASP A 151 -1.51 -20.42 9.83
CA ASP A 151 -0.73 -20.56 8.59
C ASP A 151 0.70 -20.98 8.92
N PRO A 152 1.07 -22.26 8.76
CA PRO A 152 2.43 -22.71 9.03
C PRO A 152 3.49 -22.13 8.09
N SER A 153 3.10 -21.61 6.92
CA SER A 153 4.03 -21.02 5.96
C SER A 153 4.59 -19.66 6.41
N SER A 154 3.94 -19.03 7.39
CA SER A 154 4.40 -17.79 8.02
C SER A 154 4.98 -18.07 9.42
N PRO A 155 6.20 -17.62 9.72
CA PRO A 155 6.79 -17.87 11.04
C PRO A 155 6.06 -17.10 12.14
N VAL A 156 5.92 -17.73 13.30
CA VAL A 156 5.38 -17.14 14.52
C VAL A 156 6.44 -16.21 15.14
N PHE A 157 6.01 -15.12 15.74
CA PHE A 157 6.91 -14.11 16.31
C PHE A 157 6.40 -13.58 17.66
N VAL A 158 7.29 -12.94 18.42
CA VAL A 158 6.94 -12.29 19.71
C VAL A 158 7.08 -10.79 19.57
N VAL A 159 6.00 -10.08 19.92
CA VAL A 159 6.00 -8.61 20.05
C VAL A 159 5.62 -8.28 21.49
N ASP A 160 6.43 -7.46 22.15
CA ASP A 160 6.29 -7.13 23.56
C ASP A 160 6.23 -8.43 24.43
N ASP A 161 5.11 -8.71 25.05
CA ASP A 161 4.85 -9.87 25.90
C ASP A 161 3.94 -10.93 25.25
N THR A 162 3.74 -10.85 23.92
CA THR A 162 2.71 -11.63 23.22
C THR A 162 3.29 -12.45 22.08
N LEU A 163 3.00 -13.76 22.06
CA LEU A 163 3.25 -14.67 20.95
C LEU A 163 2.20 -14.44 19.87
N CYS A 164 2.62 -13.91 18.71
CA CYS A 164 1.77 -13.62 17.56
C CYS A 164 1.82 -14.77 16.55
N ILE A 165 0.68 -15.34 16.23
CA ILE A 165 0.52 -16.49 15.34
C ILE A 165 -0.16 -16.04 14.06
N PRO A 166 0.53 -15.98 12.91
CA PRO A 166 -0.10 -15.62 11.64
C PRO A 166 -1.20 -16.60 11.26
N THR A 167 -2.40 -16.10 10.96
CA THR A 167 -3.59 -16.91 10.67
C THR A 167 -4.36 -16.37 9.49
N VAL A 168 -5.16 -17.25 8.89
CA VAL A 168 -6.29 -16.88 8.03
C VAL A 168 -7.53 -16.65 8.89
N PHE A 169 -8.50 -15.90 8.36
CA PHE A 169 -9.77 -15.64 9.04
C PHE A 169 -10.94 -15.87 8.09
N ILE A 170 -11.85 -16.76 8.48
CA ILE A 170 -12.99 -17.21 7.67
C ILE A 170 -14.30 -17.13 8.43
N ALA A 171 -15.41 -16.96 7.71
CA ALA A 171 -16.74 -17.06 8.24
C ALA A 171 -17.06 -18.50 8.69
N TYR A 172 -18.09 -18.69 9.52
CA TYR A 172 -18.58 -20.01 9.91
C TYR A 172 -18.93 -20.91 8.71
N THR A 173 -19.39 -20.29 7.63
CA THR A 173 -19.77 -20.96 6.37
C THR A 173 -18.60 -21.19 5.40
N GLY A 174 -17.39 -20.73 5.75
CA GLY A 174 -16.15 -21.02 5.02
C GLY A 174 -15.65 -19.92 4.09
N GLU A 175 -16.41 -18.84 3.88
CA GLU A 175 -15.96 -17.71 3.06
C GLU A 175 -14.84 -16.93 3.77
N SER A 176 -13.87 -16.47 3.00
CA SER A 176 -12.74 -15.67 3.52
C SER A 176 -13.18 -14.25 3.91
N LEU A 177 -12.81 -13.84 5.13
CA LEU A 177 -13.05 -12.50 5.68
C LEU A 177 -11.76 -11.72 5.91
N ASP A 178 -10.67 -12.14 5.23
CA ASP A 178 -9.34 -11.58 5.34
C ASP A 178 -8.67 -11.41 3.97
N TYR A 179 -7.47 -10.85 3.97
CA TYR A 179 -6.64 -10.74 2.77
C TYR A 179 -5.74 -11.96 2.55
N LYS A 180 -5.35 -12.67 3.60
CA LYS A 180 -4.37 -13.76 3.54
C LYS A 180 -4.92 -14.99 2.84
N THR A 181 -6.16 -15.38 3.11
CA THR A 181 -6.77 -16.55 2.48
C THR A 181 -6.77 -16.50 0.95
N PRO A 182 -7.31 -15.46 0.30
CA PRO A 182 -7.24 -15.38 -1.16
C PRO A 182 -5.82 -15.17 -1.70
N LEU A 183 -4.91 -14.53 -0.93
CA LEU A 183 -3.51 -14.43 -1.31
C LEU A 183 -2.85 -15.81 -1.40
N LEU A 184 -2.98 -16.64 -0.38
CA LEU A 184 -2.44 -18.02 -0.37
C LEU A 184 -3.01 -18.86 -1.52
N LYS A 185 -4.31 -18.73 -1.81
CA LYS A 185 -4.95 -19.40 -2.95
C LYS A 185 -4.38 -18.90 -4.29
N ALA A 186 -4.18 -17.59 -4.47
CA ALA A 186 -3.60 -17.00 -5.67
C ALA A 186 -2.14 -17.45 -5.88
N LEU A 187 -1.35 -17.49 -4.81
CA LEU A 187 0.04 -17.97 -4.86
C LEU A 187 0.11 -19.46 -5.21
N ARG A 188 -0.81 -20.27 -4.68
CA ARG A 188 -0.93 -21.68 -5.08
C ARG A 188 -1.31 -21.83 -6.55
N ALA A 189 -2.23 -21.02 -7.05
CA ALA A 189 -2.65 -21.05 -8.46
C ALA A 189 -1.50 -20.70 -9.39
N VAL A 190 -0.79 -19.60 -9.13
CA VAL A 190 0.35 -19.20 -9.98
C VAL A 190 1.52 -20.18 -9.88
N ASN A 191 1.80 -20.75 -8.71
CA ASN A 191 2.80 -21.81 -8.57
C ASN A 191 2.50 -22.99 -9.49
N LYS A 192 1.29 -23.56 -9.39
CA LYS A 192 0.87 -24.71 -10.20
C LYS A 192 1.01 -24.44 -11.70
N THR A 193 0.43 -23.34 -12.17
CA THR A 193 0.38 -23.01 -13.58
C THR A 193 1.75 -22.63 -14.15
N ALA A 194 2.59 -21.96 -13.35
CA ALA A 194 3.94 -21.63 -13.75
C ALA A 194 4.85 -22.87 -13.83
N VAL A 195 4.70 -23.83 -12.90
CA VAL A 195 5.40 -25.15 -12.99
C VAL A 195 5.03 -25.86 -14.27
N ASP A 196 3.73 -25.92 -14.60
CA ASP A 196 3.26 -26.57 -15.82
C ASP A 196 3.89 -25.95 -17.10
N VAL A 197 4.05 -24.63 -17.14
CA VAL A 197 4.73 -23.93 -18.26
C VAL A 197 6.26 -24.11 -18.20
N CYS A 198 6.86 -24.11 -17.01
CA CYS A 198 8.30 -24.36 -16.84
C CYS A 198 8.71 -25.72 -17.42
N HIS A 199 7.84 -26.72 -17.39
CA HIS A 199 8.13 -28.05 -17.92
C HIS A 199 8.38 -28.08 -19.43
N TYR A 200 8.01 -27.05 -20.18
CA TYR A 200 8.46 -26.91 -21.56
C TYR A 200 9.98 -26.68 -21.69
N PHE A 201 10.61 -26.11 -20.65
CA PHE A 201 12.02 -25.72 -20.64
C PHE A 201 12.86 -26.58 -19.67
N ASN A 202 12.33 -26.89 -18.49
CA ASN A 202 13.01 -27.69 -17.47
C ASN A 202 12.00 -28.55 -16.70
N PRO A 203 11.99 -29.88 -16.94
CA PRO A 203 11.08 -30.81 -16.26
C PRO A 203 11.39 -31.03 -14.77
N ASP A 204 12.57 -30.61 -14.29
CA ASP A 204 12.98 -30.77 -12.90
C ASP A 204 12.36 -29.74 -11.96
N VAL A 205 11.75 -28.68 -12.47
CA VAL A 205 11.06 -27.65 -11.70
C VAL A 205 9.84 -28.24 -11.02
N LYS A 206 9.78 -28.19 -9.67
CA LYS A 206 8.67 -28.69 -8.87
C LYS A 206 7.87 -27.56 -8.21
N LYS A 207 8.50 -26.40 -8.03
CA LYS A 207 7.89 -25.23 -7.37
C LYS A 207 8.31 -23.94 -8.03
N VAL A 208 7.34 -23.05 -8.20
CA VAL A 208 7.57 -21.66 -8.59
C VAL A 208 7.05 -20.76 -7.48
N VAL A 209 7.90 -19.87 -7.00
CA VAL A 209 7.61 -18.92 -5.92
C VAL A 209 7.41 -17.54 -6.50
N ALA A 210 6.32 -16.88 -6.15
CA ALA A 210 6.17 -15.46 -6.37
C ALA A 210 6.89 -14.68 -5.27
N TYR A 211 7.75 -13.75 -5.67
CA TYR A 211 8.50 -12.87 -4.78
C TYR A 211 7.91 -11.47 -4.77
N LEU A 212 7.99 -10.83 -3.63
CA LEU A 212 7.58 -9.44 -3.44
C LEU A 212 8.66 -8.67 -2.66
N GLY A 213 9.07 -7.52 -3.19
CA GLY A 213 9.80 -6.50 -2.46
C GLY A 213 8.98 -5.22 -2.46
N TRP A 214 8.48 -4.83 -1.30
CA TRP A 214 7.72 -3.59 -1.16
C TRP A 214 8.64 -2.41 -0.83
N GLU A 215 8.27 -1.22 -1.30
CA GLU A 215 8.93 0.05 -0.98
C GLU A 215 7.89 0.92 -0.24
N GLN A 216 8.07 1.11 1.06
CA GLN A 216 7.12 1.84 1.90
C GLN A 216 7.51 3.29 2.02
N GLU A 217 6.80 4.16 1.31
CA GLU A 217 6.89 5.60 1.52
C GLU A 217 5.96 6.04 2.66
N TYR A 218 6.34 7.10 3.35
CA TYR A 218 5.59 7.65 4.48
C TYR A 218 6.00 9.08 4.81
N PHE A 219 5.10 9.82 5.50
CA PHE A 219 5.44 11.11 6.09
C PHE A 219 5.62 10.99 7.59
N LEU A 220 6.48 11.84 8.15
CA LEU A 220 6.58 12.07 9.60
C LEU A 220 6.12 13.48 9.94
N VAL A 221 5.35 13.60 11.01
CA VAL A 221 4.94 14.90 11.58
C VAL A 221 5.21 14.87 13.08
N ASP A 222 5.69 15.98 13.62
CA ASP A 222 5.85 16.11 15.08
C ASP A 222 4.51 15.83 15.80
N GLU A 223 4.55 15.04 16.87
CA GLU A 223 3.35 14.58 17.57
C GLU A 223 2.50 15.75 18.10
N GLY A 224 3.13 16.83 18.56
CA GLY A 224 2.41 18.00 19.04
C GLY A 224 1.70 18.75 17.91
N LEU A 225 2.37 18.91 16.78
CA LEU A 225 1.79 19.52 15.57
C LEU A 225 0.65 18.67 14.99
N TYR A 226 0.83 17.35 14.95
CA TYR A 226 -0.22 16.41 14.55
C TYR A 226 -1.46 16.52 15.45
N ALA A 227 -1.28 16.52 16.80
CA ALA A 227 -2.37 16.60 17.76
C ALA A 227 -3.12 17.94 17.69
N ALA A 228 -2.45 19.02 17.24
CA ALA A 228 -3.06 20.33 17.05
C ALA A 228 -3.84 20.47 15.72
N ARG A 229 -3.90 19.41 14.88
CA ARG A 229 -4.60 19.35 13.60
C ARG A 229 -5.67 18.25 13.62
N PRO A 230 -6.94 18.60 13.92
CA PRO A 230 -8.04 17.62 13.96
C PRO A 230 -8.23 16.82 12.68
N ASP A 231 -7.97 17.42 11.52
CA ASP A 231 -8.02 16.73 10.23
C ASP A 231 -6.95 15.63 10.12
N LEU A 232 -5.69 15.90 10.45
CA LEU A 232 -4.65 14.87 10.49
C LEU A 232 -4.98 13.76 11.48
N LEU A 233 -5.48 14.12 12.65
CA LEU A 233 -5.82 13.17 13.72
C LEU A 233 -6.94 12.20 13.31
N LEU A 234 -7.96 12.69 12.60
CA LEU A 234 -9.19 11.94 12.32
C LEU A 234 -9.24 11.34 10.92
N THR A 235 -8.49 11.89 9.95
CA THR A 235 -8.53 11.45 8.54
C THR A 235 -7.17 11.01 7.98
N GLY A 236 -6.08 11.27 8.71
CA GLY A 236 -4.71 10.99 8.22
C GLY A 236 -4.22 12.00 7.18
N ARG A 237 -5.04 12.96 6.74
CA ARG A 237 -4.67 14.01 5.78
C ARG A 237 -5.13 15.40 6.21
N THR A 238 -4.53 16.42 5.62
CA THR A 238 -4.98 17.80 5.80
C THR A 238 -6.18 18.10 4.89
N LEU A 239 -7.29 18.57 5.48
CA LEU A 239 -8.48 19.01 4.75
C LEU A 239 -8.44 20.50 4.41
N MET A 240 -7.44 21.22 4.93
CA MET A 240 -7.15 22.62 4.65
C MET A 240 -5.65 22.88 4.82
N GLY A 241 -5.16 23.96 4.28
CA GLY A 241 -3.78 24.44 4.41
C GLY A 241 -3.24 24.95 3.09
N HIS A 242 -2.80 26.23 3.10
CA HIS A 242 -2.14 26.85 1.97
C HIS A 242 -0.71 26.32 1.85
N GLU A 243 -0.22 26.16 0.63
CA GLU A 243 1.17 25.77 0.36
C GLU A 243 2.17 26.73 1.06
N ALA A 244 3.24 26.17 1.60
CA ALA A 244 4.33 26.98 2.13
C ALA A 244 5.07 27.71 1.00
N SER A 245 5.64 28.88 1.28
CA SER A 245 6.43 29.67 0.31
C SER A 245 7.62 28.88 -0.25
N LYS A 246 8.27 28.07 0.57
CA LYS A 246 9.14 26.99 0.16
C LYS A 246 8.34 25.71 0.16
N ASN A 247 8.33 25.01 -0.96
CA ASN A 247 7.69 23.73 -1.11
C ASN A 247 8.76 22.64 -1.33
N GLN A 248 8.54 21.66 -2.17
CA GLN A 248 9.57 20.70 -2.57
C GLN A 248 10.55 21.25 -3.63
N GLN A 249 10.29 22.44 -4.20
CA GLN A 249 11.20 23.11 -5.13
C GLN A 249 12.51 23.46 -4.41
N LEU A 250 13.65 23.16 -5.03
CA LEU A 250 14.99 23.37 -4.46
C LEU A 250 15.22 22.62 -3.14
N GLU A 251 14.38 21.67 -2.82
CA GLU A 251 14.53 20.77 -1.69
C GLU A 251 14.98 19.43 -2.26
N ASP A 252 16.27 19.16 -2.21
CA ASP A 252 16.88 17.94 -2.77
C ASP A 252 16.78 16.79 -1.75
N HIS A 253 15.57 16.43 -1.32
CA HIS A 253 15.37 15.50 -0.22
C HIS A 253 15.78 14.07 -0.55
N TYR A 254 15.60 13.62 -1.79
CA TYR A 254 15.84 12.22 -2.17
C TYR A 254 17.26 11.74 -1.81
N PHE A 255 18.27 12.57 -2.02
CA PHE A 255 19.67 12.29 -1.67
C PHE A 255 20.23 13.22 -0.57
N GLY A 256 19.39 13.99 0.08
CA GLY A 256 19.78 14.87 1.19
C GLY A 256 20.19 14.10 2.43
N ALA A 257 20.90 14.75 3.35
CA ALA A 257 21.19 14.19 4.66
C ALA A 257 19.90 13.97 5.45
N ILE A 258 19.75 12.80 6.04
CA ILE A 258 18.60 12.50 6.88
C ILE A 258 18.66 13.37 8.14
N PRO A 259 17.59 14.10 8.51
CA PRO A 259 17.57 14.91 9.71
C PRO A 259 17.84 14.07 10.97
N THR A 260 18.61 14.62 11.91
CA THR A 260 19.14 13.86 13.06
C THR A 260 18.07 13.17 13.89
N ARG A 261 16.94 13.84 14.15
CA ARG A 261 15.82 13.26 14.90
C ARG A 261 15.14 12.12 14.13
N VAL A 262 15.01 12.26 12.81
CA VAL A 262 14.48 11.23 11.91
C VAL A 262 15.44 10.05 11.81
N ALA A 263 16.76 10.31 11.72
CA ALA A 263 17.77 9.25 11.70
C ALA A 263 17.75 8.39 12.97
N ALA A 264 17.47 8.98 14.13
CA ALA A 264 17.30 8.25 15.38
C ALA A 264 16.05 7.33 15.32
N PHE A 265 14.91 7.84 14.85
CA PHE A 265 13.71 7.04 14.59
C PHE A 265 13.97 5.89 13.62
N MET A 266 14.59 6.17 12.48
CA MET A 266 14.88 5.15 11.47
C MET A 266 15.83 4.06 12.00
N LYS A 267 16.80 4.43 12.81
CA LYS A 267 17.73 3.49 13.45
C LYS A 267 17.00 2.55 14.41
N ASP A 268 16.13 3.07 15.26
CA ASP A 268 15.35 2.29 16.20
C ASP A 268 14.38 1.34 15.48
N LEU A 269 13.66 1.87 14.49
CA LEU A 269 12.76 1.09 13.65
C LEU A 269 13.49 -0.07 12.94
N GLU A 270 14.67 0.19 12.38
CA GLU A 270 15.47 -0.82 11.67
C GLU A 270 15.93 -1.93 12.62
N ILE A 271 16.38 -1.61 13.82
CA ILE A 271 16.79 -2.61 14.82
C ILE A 271 15.61 -3.51 15.17
N GLN A 272 14.46 -2.93 15.55
CA GLN A 272 13.27 -3.69 15.93
C GLN A 272 12.73 -4.51 14.76
N ALA A 273 12.76 -3.98 13.54
CA ALA A 273 12.37 -4.70 12.34
C ALA A 273 13.26 -5.91 12.07
N LEU A 274 14.58 -5.77 12.17
CA LEU A 274 15.52 -6.88 12.00
C LEU A 274 15.35 -7.95 13.08
N GLU A 275 15.11 -7.55 14.34
CA GLU A 275 14.82 -8.50 15.42
C GLU A 275 13.53 -9.29 15.18
N LEU A 276 12.55 -8.70 14.48
CA LEU A 276 11.30 -9.34 14.03
C LEU A 276 11.43 -10.07 12.68
N GLY A 277 12.64 -10.20 12.14
CA GLY A 277 12.90 -10.93 10.91
C GLY A 277 12.53 -10.18 9.62
N ILE A 278 12.20 -8.89 9.71
CA ILE A 278 11.94 -8.06 8.54
C ILE A 278 13.28 -7.59 7.97
N PRO A 279 13.68 -8.00 6.76
CA PRO A 279 15.01 -7.77 6.24
C PRO A 279 15.17 -6.36 5.65
N VAL A 280 15.02 -5.32 6.48
CA VAL A 280 15.17 -3.92 6.07
C VAL A 280 16.54 -3.70 5.43
N LYS A 281 16.57 -3.07 4.27
CA LYS A 281 17.79 -2.87 3.47
C LYS A 281 18.12 -1.41 3.24
N THR A 282 17.11 -0.61 2.93
CA THR A 282 17.29 0.77 2.47
C THR A 282 16.38 1.72 3.25
N ARG A 283 16.90 2.89 3.59
CA ARG A 283 16.15 4.01 4.17
C ARG A 283 16.73 5.31 3.62
N HIS A 284 15.89 6.25 3.25
CA HIS A 284 16.31 7.55 2.72
C HIS A 284 15.19 8.59 2.80
N ASN A 285 15.52 9.85 2.49
CA ASN A 285 14.55 10.89 2.25
C ASN A 285 13.82 10.65 0.94
N GLU A 286 12.54 11.04 0.88
CA GLU A 286 11.78 11.17 -0.34
C GLU A 286 11.71 12.61 -0.83
N VAL A 287 11.06 12.83 -2.00
CA VAL A 287 11.07 14.12 -2.70
C VAL A 287 10.35 15.23 -1.91
N ALA A 288 9.24 14.92 -1.24
CA ALA A 288 8.52 15.91 -0.46
C ALA A 288 9.19 16.17 0.90
N PRO A 289 9.10 17.39 1.45
CA PRO A 289 9.54 17.68 2.80
C PRO A 289 8.86 16.76 3.82
N ASN A 290 9.63 16.23 4.78
CA ASN A 290 9.15 15.26 5.78
C ASN A 290 8.60 13.93 5.22
N GLN A 291 8.94 13.60 3.97
CA GLN A 291 8.66 12.32 3.36
C GLN A 291 9.92 11.45 3.33
N PHE A 292 9.72 10.15 3.57
CA PHE A 292 10.79 9.16 3.71
C PHE A 292 10.36 7.83 3.12
N GLU A 293 11.34 6.96 2.84
CA GLU A 293 11.11 5.61 2.33
C GLU A 293 11.91 4.56 3.10
N LEU A 294 11.32 3.39 3.20
CA LEU A 294 11.89 2.17 3.75
C LEU A 294 11.63 1.00 2.79
N ALA A 295 12.68 0.25 2.44
CA ALA A 295 12.56 -0.92 1.58
C ALA A 295 13.34 -2.12 2.15
N PRO A 296 12.73 -3.35 2.15
CA PRO A 296 13.40 -4.58 2.53
C PRO A 296 14.10 -5.26 1.35
N ILE A 297 14.85 -6.32 1.66
CA ILE A 297 15.15 -7.36 0.67
C ILE A 297 13.85 -8.07 0.32
N PHE A 298 13.64 -8.42 -0.95
CA PHE A 298 12.45 -9.16 -1.40
C PHE A 298 12.38 -10.55 -0.77
N GLU A 299 11.17 -11.02 -0.53
CA GLU A 299 10.88 -12.31 0.09
C GLU A 299 9.77 -13.05 -0.68
N GLU A 300 9.45 -14.27 -0.25
CA GLU A 300 8.23 -14.94 -0.69
C GLU A 300 7.02 -14.04 -0.42
N CYS A 301 6.08 -13.98 -1.37
CA CYS A 301 5.04 -12.94 -1.41
C CYS A 301 4.15 -12.92 -0.17
N ASN A 302 3.74 -14.09 0.37
CA ASN A 302 2.91 -14.14 1.59
C ASN A 302 3.68 -13.60 2.81
N LEU A 303 4.94 -14.00 2.97
CA LEU A 303 5.79 -13.51 4.06
C LEU A 303 6.07 -12.01 3.92
N ALA A 304 6.33 -11.53 2.70
CA ALA A 304 6.55 -10.12 2.43
C ALA A 304 5.31 -9.26 2.78
N VAL A 305 4.11 -9.77 2.52
CA VAL A 305 2.85 -9.11 2.92
C VAL A 305 2.70 -9.05 4.43
N ASP A 306 2.94 -10.16 5.14
CA ASP A 306 2.92 -10.18 6.61
C ASP A 306 3.92 -9.18 7.19
N HIS A 307 5.16 -9.16 6.68
CA HIS A 307 6.19 -8.23 7.10
C HIS A 307 5.82 -6.76 6.83
N ASN A 308 5.15 -6.47 5.71
CA ASN A 308 4.66 -5.12 5.44
C ASN A 308 3.57 -4.68 6.44
N MET A 309 2.64 -5.55 6.76
CA MET A 309 1.62 -5.24 7.76
C MET A 309 2.22 -5.04 9.16
N LEU A 310 3.19 -5.87 9.51
CA LEU A 310 3.91 -5.77 10.78
C LEU A 310 4.75 -4.48 10.86
N ILE A 311 5.50 -4.12 9.80
CA ILE A 311 6.29 -2.89 9.79
C ILE A 311 5.43 -1.64 9.88
N MET A 312 4.26 -1.60 9.23
CA MET A 312 3.33 -0.47 9.34
C MET A 312 2.85 -0.26 10.78
N SER A 313 2.59 -1.33 11.51
CA SER A 313 2.25 -1.27 12.94
C SER A 313 3.46 -0.80 13.77
N LEU A 314 4.62 -1.38 13.53
CA LEU A 314 5.87 -1.04 14.22
C LEU A 314 6.26 0.43 14.00
N MET A 315 6.14 0.95 12.76
CA MET A 315 6.40 2.35 12.43
C MET A 315 5.54 3.29 13.28
N ARG A 316 4.24 3.01 13.45
CA ARG A 316 3.34 3.82 14.28
C ARG A 316 3.77 3.83 15.74
N LYS A 317 4.18 2.68 16.27
CA LYS A 317 4.65 2.51 17.64
C LYS A 317 5.97 3.26 17.88
N VAL A 318 6.99 2.99 17.06
CA VAL A 318 8.33 3.56 17.20
C VAL A 318 8.31 5.08 16.96
N ALA A 319 7.57 5.56 15.96
CA ALA A 319 7.46 7.00 15.71
C ALA A 319 6.93 7.75 16.94
N ARG A 320 5.94 7.20 17.63
CA ARG A 320 5.39 7.80 18.83
C ARG A 320 6.42 7.92 19.96
N THR A 321 7.27 6.91 20.12
CA THR A 321 8.38 6.94 21.11
C THR A 321 9.35 8.09 20.79
N HIS A 322 9.60 8.38 19.53
CA HIS A 322 10.44 9.48 19.05
C HIS A 322 9.72 10.83 18.96
N GLY A 323 8.48 10.94 19.47
CA GLY A 323 7.68 12.16 19.39
C GLY A 323 7.24 12.54 17.99
N PHE A 324 7.09 11.54 17.11
CA PHE A 324 6.55 11.67 15.77
C PHE A 324 5.24 10.91 15.61
N ARG A 325 4.51 11.24 14.54
CA ARG A 325 3.44 10.44 13.97
C ARG A 325 3.76 10.11 12.53
N VAL A 326 3.62 8.84 12.17
CA VAL A 326 3.69 8.37 10.78
C VAL A 326 2.35 8.61 10.11
N LEU A 327 2.38 9.21 8.93
CA LEU A 327 1.23 9.31 8.04
C LEU A 327 1.44 8.32 6.89
N LEU A 328 0.54 7.35 6.80
CA LEU A 328 0.51 6.35 5.71
C LEU A 328 -0.55 6.68 4.66
N HIS A 329 -1.39 7.68 4.89
CA HIS A 329 -2.31 8.20 3.88
C HIS A 329 -1.52 8.62 2.63
N GLU A 330 -1.99 8.25 1.44
CA GLU A 330 -1.27 8.44 0.17
C GLU A 330 -1.07 9.90 -0.22
N LYS A 331 -1.93 10.81 0.26
CA LYS A 331 -1.82 12.25 -0.03
C LYS A 331 -2.15 13.08 1.21
N PRO A 332 -1.29 13.09 2.23
CA PRO A 332 -1.59 13.82 3.47
C PRO A 332 -1.51 15.34 3.28
N PHE A 333 -0.75 15.82 2.29
CA PHE A 333 -0.57 17.23 2.00
C PHE A 333 -0.81 17.52 0.52
N LYS A 334 -1.64 18.52 0.22
CA LYS A 334 -1.89 19.01 -1.14
C LYS A 334 -0.66 19.79 -1.62
N GLY A 335 -0.36 19.70 -2.93
CA GLY A 335 0.71 20.48 -3.57
C GLY A 335 2.11 19.89 -3.46
N VAL A 336 2.30 18.78 -2.73
CA VAL A 336 3.57 18.02 -2.66
C VAL A 336 3.33 16.57 -3.10
N ASN A 337 4.39 15.79 -3.30
CA ASN A 337 4.29 14.38 -3.65
C ASN A 337 3.42 13.61 -2.65
N GLY A 338 2.74 12.60 -3.13
CA GLY A 338 2.09 11.59 -2.31
C GLY A 338 3.00 10.41 -2.04
N SER A 339 2.55 9.50 -1.17
CA SER A 339 3.26 8.28 -0.80
C SER A 339 2.67 7.05 -1.46
N GLY A 340 3.53 6.23 -2.05
CA GLY A 340 3.20 4.93 -2.61
C GLY A 340 3.75 3.78 -1.78
N LYS A 341 3.47 2.59 -2.28
CA LYS A 341 4.03 1.33 -1.83
C LYS A 341 4.33 0.50 -3.08
N HIS A 342 5.48 0.75 -3.70
CA HIS A 342 5.82 0.05 -4.92
C HIS A 342 5.99 -1.44 -4.67
N ASN A 343 5.28 -2.26 -5.41
CA ASN A 343 5.34 -3.70 -5.30
C ASN A 343 6.24 -4.27 -6.41
N ASN A 344 7.48 -4.60 -6.05
CA ASN A 344 8.42 -5.28 -6.94
C ASN A 344 8.11 -6.77 -6.96
N TRP A 345 7.51 -7.25 -8.03
CA TRP A 345 7.05 -8.63 -8.19
C TRP A 345 7.86 -9.40 -9.22
N SER A 346 8.19 -10.65 -8.92
CA SER A 346 8.88 -11.58 -9.81
C SER A 346 8.52 -13.03 -9.50
N LEU A 347 8.91 -13.95 -10.40
CA LEU A 347 8.76 -15.39 -10.24
C LEU A 347 10.12 -16.07 -10.26
N GLY A 348 10.33 -17.03 -9.37
CA GLY A 348 11.55 -17.86 -9.34
C GLY A 348 11.25 -19.32 -9.06
N THR A 349 12.09 -20.21 -9.57
CA THR A 349 11.94 -21.65 -9.44
C THR A 349 12.73 -22.19 -8.24
N ASP A 350 12.35 -23.35 -7.73
CA ASP A 350 13.10 -24.12 -6.74
C ASP A 350 14.49 -24.59 -7.25
N THR A 351 14.72 -24.53 -8.56
CA THR A 351 16.03 -24.79 -9.19
C THR A 351 16.93 -23.55 -9.29
N GLY A 352 16.51 -22.42 -8.67
CA GLY A 352 17.28 -21.17 -8.61
C GLY A 352 17.21 -20.30 -9.86
N ILE A 353 16.24 -20.51 -10.73
CA ILE A 353 16.06 -19.73 -11.95
C ILE A 353 15.06 -18.60 -11.72
N LEU A 354 15.45 -17.36 -12.05
CA LEU A 354 14.54 -16.21 -12.09
C LEU A 354 13.84 -16.17 -13.46
N LEU A 355 12.52 -16.32 -13.48
CA LEU A 355 11.74 -16.42 -14.71
C LEU A 355 11.62 -15.09 -15.46
N MET A 356 11.73 -13.96 -14.74
CA MET A 356 11.68 -12.61 -15.30
C MET A 356 13.07 -12.04 -15.64
N ALA A 357 14.14 -12.85 -15.56
CA ALA A 357 15.50 -12.44 -15.92
C ALA A 357 15.91 -13.03 -17.25
N PRO A 358 16.50 -12.22 -18.16
CA PRO A 358 17.07 -12.73 -19.41
C PRO A 358 18.22 -13.70 -19.13
N GLY A 359 18.36 -14.71 -19.98
CA GLY A 359 19.41 -15.71 -19.89
C GLY A 359 20.55 -15.47 -20.88
N LYS A 360 21.48 -16.43 -20.92
CA LYS A 360 22.64 -16.42 -21.81
C LYS A 360 22.41 -17.20 -23.11
N THR A 361 21.51 -18.17 -23.10
CA THR A 361 21.19 -19.03 -24.22
C THR A 361 19.86 -18.63 -24.88
N ALA A 362 19.64 -19.09 -26.11
CA ALA A 362 18.39 -18.86 -26.84
C ALA A 362 17.18 -19.46 -26.10
N GLU A 363 17.35 -20.65 -25.51
CA GLU A 363 16.28 -21.30 -24.73
C GLU A 363 15.95 -20.56 -23.43
N GLU A 364 16.95 -20.08 -22.70
CA GLU A 364 16.76 -19.25 -21.50
C GLU A 364 16.04 -17.93 -21.84
N ASN A 365 16.37 -17.33 -22.98
CA ASN A 365 15.72 -16.12 -23.46
C ASN A 365 14.28 -16.39 -23.93
N LEU A 366 14.02 -17.54 -24.56
CA LEU A 366 12.66 -17.95 -24.93
C LEU A 366 11.80 -18.13 -23.67
N ARG A 367 12.32 -18.80 -22.64
CA ARG A 367 11.65 -18.90 -21.33
C ARG A 367 11.35 -17.52 -20.73
N PHE A 368 12.35 -16.63 -20.67
CA PHE A 368 12.19 -15.27 -20.17
C PHE A 368 11.08 -14.51 -20.93
N ILE A 369 11.14 -14.48 -22.26
CA ILE A 369 10.11 -13.83 -23.08
C ILE A 369 8.73 -14.47 -22.86
N THR A 370 8.65 -15.79 -22.70
CA THR A 370 7.40 -16.49 -22.40
C THR A 370 6.74 -15.93 -21.14
N PHE A 371 7.46 -15.82 -20.04
CA PHE A 371 6.89 -15.32 -18.79
C PHE A 371 6.59 -13.82 -18.83
N VAL A 372 7.43 -13.00 -19.44
CA VAL A 372 7.18 -11.57 -19.62
C VAL A 372 5.93 -11.33 -20.46
N ILE A 373 5.79 -11.98 -21.60
CA ILE A 373 4.63 -11.77 -22.50
C ILE A 373 3.34 -12.28 -21.86
N ASN A 374 3.36 -13.40 -21.14
CA ASN A 374 2.19 -13.87 -20.44
C ASN A 374 1.81 -12.92 -19.29
N THR A 375 2.79 -12.31 -18.61
CA THR A 375 2.51 -11.26 -17.62
C THR A 375 1.86 -10.03 -18.27
N LEU A 376 2.38 -9.54 -19.39
CA LEU A 376 1.78 -8.42 -20.12
C LEU A 376 0.38 -8.73 -20.62
N MET A 377 0.16 -9.95 -21.10
CA MET A 377 -1.17 -10.40 -21.58
C MET A 377 -2.17 -10.46 -20.42
N ALA A 378 -1.75 -10.96 -19.24
CA ALA A 378 -2.55 -10.96 -18.02
C ALA A 378 -2.95 -9.53 -17.61
N VAL A 379 -1.97 -8.60 -17.58
CA VAL A 379 -2.20 -7.18 -17.25
C VAL A 379 -3.13 -6.52 -18.28
N TYR A 380 -3.00 -6.86 -19.55
CA TYR A 380 -3.90 -6.33 -20.60
C TYR A 380 -5.34 -6.85 -20.45
N ARG A 381 -5.51 -8.16 -20.29
CA ARG A 381 -6.83 -8.80 -20.13
C ARG A 381 -7.59 -8.30 -18.90
N HIS A 382 -6.88 -8.19 -17.79
CA HIS A 382 -7.45 -7.81 -16.50
C HIS A 382 -7.07 -6.37 -16.09
N ASN A 383 -6.91 -5.48 -17.08
CA ASN A 383 -6.50 -4.10 -16.88
C ASN A 383 -7.37 -3.35 -15.86
N GLY A 384 -8.70 -3.45 -16.00
CA GLY A 384 -9.66 -2.84 -15.09
C GLY A 384 -9.60 -3.43 -13.67
N LEU A 385 -9.42 -4.74 -13.53
CA LEU A 385 -9.30 -5.41 -12.23
C LEU A 385 -8.00 -4.98 -11.51
N LEU A 386 -6.87 -4.92 -12.22
CA LEU A 386 -5.62 -4.45 -11.63
C LEU A 386 -5.75 -3.00 -11.16
N LYS A 387 -6.42 -2.15 -11.93
CA LYS A 387 -6.79 -0.79 -11.50
C LYS A 387 -7.64 -0.80 -10.24
N ALA A 388 -8.70 -1.63 -10.19
CA ALA A 388 -9.55 -1.76 -9.01
C ALA A 388 -8.80 -2.26 -7.77
N SER A 389 -7.76 -3.09 -7.96
CA SER A 389 -6.96 -3.64 -6.86
C SER A 389 -6.11 -2.60 -6.13
N ILE A 390 -5.78 -1.48 -6.78
CA ILE A 390 -4.97 -0.40 -6.20
C ILE A 390 -5.80 0.84 -5.87
N MET A 391 -7.06 0.87 -6.23
CA MET A 391 -7.92 2.03 -6.00
C MET A 391 -8.51 2.03 -4.60
N SER A 392 -8.50 3.20 -3.98
CA SER A 392 -9.15 3.49 -2.70
C SER A 392 -9.51 4.96 -2.61
N ALA A 393 -10.33 5.35 -1.63
CA ALA A 393 -10.65 6.76 -1.37
C ALA A 393 -9.40 7.61 -1.14
N THR A 394 -8.36 7.03 -0.53
CA THR A 394 -7.12 7.72 -0.17
C THR A 394 -6.12 7.75 -1.33
N ASN A 395 -5.94 6.63 -2.04
CA ASN A 395 -5.02 6.55 -3.18
C ASN A 395 -5.52 7.33 -4.42
N ALA A 396 -6.84 7.52 -4.55
CA ALA A 396 -7.41 8.36 -5.61
C ALA A 396 -6.88 9.81 -5.59
N HIS A 397 -6.53 10.33 -4.42
CA HIS A 397 -5.91 11.66 -4.28
C HIS A 397 -4.46 11.73 -4.76
N ARG A 398 -3.77 10.60 -4.77
CA ARG A 398 -2.36 10.50 -5.17
C ARG A 398 -2.20 10.25 -6.67
N LEU A 399 -2.98 9.33 -7.24
CA LEU A 399 -2.81 8.84 -8.61
C LEU A 399 -3.01 9.96 -9.65
N GLY A 400 -2.03 10.10 -10.55
CA GLY A 400 -2.02 11.13 -11.58
C GLY A 400 -1.65 12.54 -11.09
N ALA A 401 -1.18 12.69 -9.85
CA ALA A 401 -0.77 13.96 -9.27
C ALA A 401 0.66 13.89 -8.72
N ASN A 402 1.48 14.95 -8.94
CA ASN A 402 2.81 15.11 -8.34
C ASN A 402 3.67 13.82 -8.39
N GLU A 403 4.14 13.44 -9.57
CA GLU A 403 5.02 12.28 -9.83
C GLU A 403 4.40 10.88 -9.57
N ALA A 404 3.16 10.76 -9.13
CA ALA A 404 2.47 9.49 -9.02
C ALA A 404 1.97 9.01 -10.40
N PRO A 405 2.03 7.69 -10.71
CA PRO A 405 1.53 7.18 -11.98
C PRO A 405 0.02 7.47 -12.15
N PRO A 406 -0.45 7.65 -13.39
CA PRO A 406 -1.89 7.81 -13.62
C PRO A 406 -2.65 6.53 -13.29
N ALA A 407 -3.95 6.67 -13.02
CA ALA A 407 -4.86 5.53 -12.81
C ALA A 407 -5.21 4.77 -14.10
N ILE A 408 -4.36 4.79 -15.11
CA ILE A 408 -4.46 4.01 -16.34
C ILE A 408 -3.34 2.98 -16.33
N ILE A 409 -3.68 1.72 -16.14
CA ILE A 409 -2.69 0.66 -16.09
C ILE A 409 -2.08 0.43 -17.47
N SER A 410 -0.81 0.78 -17.62
CA SER A 410 0.02 0.54 -18.79
C SER A 410 1.37 -0.02 -18.35
N SER A 411 2.13 -0.61 -19.27
CA SER A 411 3.40 -1.23 -18.95
C SER A 411 4.55 -0.60 -19.72
N PHE A 412 5.60 -0.22 -19.00
CA PHE A 412 6.88 0.20 -19.55
C PHE A 412 7.84 -0.99 -19.61
N LEU A 413 8.53 -1.18 -20.74
CA LEU A 413 9.47 -2.29 -20.94
C LEU A 413 10.90 -1.82 -21.18
N GLY A 414 11.11 -0.57 -21.52
CA GLY A 414 12.37 -0.03 -21.95
C GLY A 414 12.69 -0.34 -23.42
N ARG A 415 13.57 0.47 -23.99
CA ARG A 415 13.86 0.45 -25.45
C ARG A 415 14.32 -0.89 -25.99
N GLN A 416 15.13 -1.63 -25.23
CA GLN A 416 15.74 -2.86 -25.72
C GLN A 416 14.70 -3.98 -25.84
N LEU A 417 13.93 -4.21 -24.77
CA LEU A 417 12.91 -5.25 -24.77
C LEU A 417 11.79 -4.91 -25.77
N SER A 418 11.38 -3.62 -25.84
CA SER A 418 10.39 -3.17 -26.83
C SER A 418 10.83 -3.47 -28.26
N LYS A 419 12.09 -3.19 -28.63
CA LYS A 419 12.64 -3.52 -29.96
C LYS A 419 12.66 -5.03 -30.25
N VAL A 420 13.01 -5.84 -29.26
CA VAL A 420 13.00 -7.31 -29.41
C VAL A 420 11.59 -7.81 -29.69
N LEU A 421 10.59 -7.31 -28.95
CA LEU A 421 9.19 -7.70 -29.14
C LEU A 421 8.65 -7.24 -30.51
N ASP A 422 8.99 -6.03 -30.94
CA ASP A 422 8.60 -5.51 -32.26
C ASP A 422 9.22 -6.36 -33.41
N HIS A 423 10.50 -6.73 -33.26
CA HIS A 423 11.14 -7.62 -34.22
C HIS A 423 10.50 -9.02 -34.26
N MET A 424 10.16 -9.57 -33.07
CA MET A 424 9.44 -10.87 -33.01
C MET A 424 8.03 -10.79 -33.59
N GLU A 425 7.37 -9.66 -33.53
CA GLU A 425 6.06 -9.41 -34.13
C GLU A 425 6.13 -9.44 -35.67
N ASP A 426 7.17 -8.82 -36.26
CA ASP A 426 7.33 -8.63 -37.70
C ASP A 426 8.06 -9.79 -38.40
N SER A 427 8.83 -10.59 -37.65
CA SER A 427 9.65 -11.66 -38.19
C SER A 427 8.80 -12.85 -38.64
N SER A 428 9.11 -13.37 -39.85
CA SER A 428 8.57 -14.61 -40.36
C SER A 428 9.41 -15.84 -39.97
N THR A 429 10.56 -15.64 -39.33
CA THR A 429 11.50 -16.70 -38.94
C THR A 429 11.46 -16.97 -37.45
N ASP A 430 11.69 -18.21 -37.04
CA ASP A 430 11.74 -18.63 -35.64
C ASP A 430 13.11 -18.33 -35.00
N GLU A 431 13.87 -17.40 -35.55
CA GLU A 431 15.16 -16.97 -34.99
C GLU A 431 14.95 -16.09 -33.73
N LEU A 432 15.50 -16.57 -32.64
CA LEU A 432 15.57 -15.81 -31.36
C LEU A 432 16.72 -14.81 -31.42
N ILE A 433 16.40 -13.53 -31.17
CA ILE A 433 17.42 -12.49 -31.08
C ILE A 433 18.15 -12.63 -29.74
N SER A 434 19.47 -12.52 -29.79
CA SER A 434 20.28 -12.39 -28.59
C SER A 434 19.93 -11.09 -27.87
N LEU A 435 19.46 -11.17 -26.63
CA LEU A 435 19.35 -10.04 -25.72
C LEU A 435 20.78 -9.66 -25.33
N GLY A 436 21.32 -8.59 -25.95
CA GLY A 436 22.73 -8.19 -25.86
C GLY A 436 23.22 -7.97 -24.43
N GLY A 437 24.53 -8.12 -24.24
CA GLY A 437 25.20 -7.96 -22.95
C GLY A 437 25.19 -6.51 -22.42
N LYS A 438 25.59 -6.35 -21.17
CA LYS A 438 25.76 -5.05 -20.54
C LYS A 438 26.75 -4.19 -21.32
N HIS A 439 26.37 -2.96 -21.65
CA HIS A 439 27.26 -1.99 -22.30
C HIS A 439 28.03 -1.22 -21.24
N GLY A 440 29.34 -1.08 -21.41
CA GLY A 440 30.18 -0.26 -20.56
C GLY A 440 30.15 1.20 -21.00
N MET A 441 30.08 2.13 -20.06
CA MET A 441 30.27 3.57 -20.29
C MET A 441 31.54 4.04 -19.58
N LYS A 442 32.47 4.62 -20.37
CA LYS A 442 33.68 5.28 -19.85
C LYS A 442 33.40 6.77 -19.69
N LEU A 443 33.71 7.31 -18.52
CA LEU A 443 33.51 8.73 -18.22
C LEU A 443 34.74 9.60 -18.54
N ASP A 444 35.84 9.02 -19.09
CA ASP A 444 37.11 9.66 -19.33
C ASP A 444 37.76 10.30 -18.08
N ILE A 445 37.40 9.77 -16.91
CA ILE A 445 38.01 10.14 -15.61
C ILE A 445 38.83 8.92 -15.15
N PRO A 446 40.18 9.02 -15.13
CA PRO A 446 41.07 7.86 -14.93
C PRO A 446 40.85 7.09 -13.63
N GLN A 447 40.34 7.75 -12.57
CA GLN A 447 40.08 7.15 -11.25
C GLN A 447 38.76 6.44 -11.16
N ILE A 448 37.81 6.64 -12.08
CA ILE A 448 36.49 6.07 -12.06
C ILE A 448 36.46 4.83 -12.95
N PRO A 449 36.12 3.64 -12.40
CA PRO A 449 35.94 2.45 -13.18
C PRO A 449 34.86 2.61 -14.26
N GLU A 450 34.95 1.81 -15.31
CA GLU A 450 33.91 1.74 -16.33
C GLU A 450 32.57 1.39 -15.70
N LEU A 451 31.52 2.17 -16.03
CA LEU A 451 30.16 1.94 -15.54
C LEU A 451 29.47 0.90 -16.42
N LEU A 452 28.91 -0.11 -15.80
CA LEU A 452 28.03 -1.06 -16.48
C LEU A 452 26.62 -0.49 -16.55
N ILE A 453 26.14 -0.18 -17.74
CA ILE A 453 24.80 0.34 -17.96
C ILE A 453 23.81 -0.82 -18.00
N ASP A 454 22.74 -0.71 -17.22
CA ASP A 454 21.60 -1.63 -17.32
C ASP A 454 20.81 -1.38 -18.62
N ASN A 455 20.22 -2.45 -19.16
CA ASN A 455 19.49 -2.42 -20.42
C ASN A 455 18.13 -1.70 -20.34
N THR A 456 17.69 -1.33 -19.16
CA THR A 456 16.41 -0.64 -18.91
C THR A 456 16.63 0.65 -18.15
N ASP A 457 16.08 1.75 -18.68
CA ASP A 457 15.89 2.98 -17.92
C ASP A 457 14.59 2.89 -17.11
N ARG A 458 14.40 3.78 -16.13
CA ARG A 458 13.17 3.85 -15.34
C ARG A 458 12.21 4.87 -15.95
N ASN A 459 10.94 4.52 -16.10
CA ASN A 459 9.87 5.46 -16.41
C ASN A 459 8.99 5.68 -15.17
N ARG A 460 9.20 6.79 -14.47
CA ARG A 460 8.45 7.14 -13.25
C ARG A 460 6.97 7.33 -13.47
N THR A 461 6.52 7.55 -14.72
CA THR A 461 5.13 7.75 -15.06
C THR A 461 4.39 6.45 -15.36
N SER A 462 5.09 5.31 -15.45
CA SER A 462 4.47 4.01 -15.71
C SER A 462 3.94 3.39 -14.41
N PRO A 463 2.67 2.96 -14.38
CA PRO A 463 2.11 2.28 -13.20
C PRO A 463 2.58 0.83 -13.04
N PHE A 464 3.04 0.19 -14.13
CA PHE A 464 3.54 -1.18 -14.14
C PHE A 464 4.78 -1.28 -15.04
N ALA A 465 5.96 -1.19 -14.45
CA ALA A 465 7.23 -1.07 -15.17
C ALA A 465 8.10 -2.32 -15.03
N PHE A 466 8.65 -2.80 -16.16
CA PHE A 466 9.68 -3.83 -16.14
C PHE A 466 11.03 -3.20 -15.82
N THR A 467 11.73 -3.72 -14.80
CA THR A 467 13.00 -3.18 -14.30
C THR A 467 14.16 -4.18 -14.43
N GLY A 468 14.16 -4.99 -15.49
CA GLY A 468 15.26 -5.87 -15.87
C GLY A 468 15.14 -7.32 -15.40
N ASN A 469 14.56 -7.58 -14.24
CA ASN A 469 14.31 -8.94 -13.73
C ASN A 469 13.02 -9.08 -12.91
N ARG A 470 12.19 -8.02 -12.89
CA ARG A 470 10.93 -7.95 -12.17
C ARG A 470 10.01 -6.89 -12.76
N PHE A 471 8.75 -6.94 -12.40
CA PHE A 471 7.80 -5.86 -12.63
C PHE A 471 7.60 -5.07 -11.34
N GLU A 472 7.61 -3.77 -11.45
CA GLU A 472 7.34 -2.82 -10.37
C GLU A 472 5.92 -2.28 -10.53
N PHE A 473 5.01 -2.65 -9.63
CA PHE A 473 3.65 -2.12 -9.60
C PHE A 473 3.62 -0.87 -8.71
N ARG A 474 3.79 0.28 -9.35
CA ARG A 474 4.01 1.60 -8.72
C ARG A 474 2.73 2.26 -8.22
N ALA A 475 1.57 1.82 -8.70
CA ALA A 475 0.28 2.43 -8.39
C ALA A 475 -0.32 2.02 -7.04
N VAL A 476 0.31 1.09 -6.32
CA VAL A 476 -0.15 0.66 -4.98
C VAL A 476 0.06 1.80 -3.98
N GLY A 477 -0.95 2.07 -3.16
CA GLY A 477 -0.91 3.14 -2.16
C GLY A 477 -0.15 2.77 -0.89
N SER A 478 0.40 3.77 -0.20
CA SER A 478 1.20 3.57 1.01
C SER A 478 0.41 3.01 2.21
N GLU A 479 -0.88 3.29 2.30
CA GLU A 479 -1.77 2.74 3.35
C GLU A 479 -2.28 1.33 3.01
N ALA A 480 -2.31 0.96 1.71
CA ALA A 480 -2.91 -0.28 1.25
C ALA A 480 -2.17 -1.54 1.76
N ASN A 481 -2.92 -2.63 1.94
CA ASN A 481 -2.34 -3.96 2.05
C ASN A 481 -1.85 -4.44 0.68
N CYS A 482 -0.59 -4.84 0.57
CA CYS A 482 -0.01 -5.38 -0.68
C CYS A 482 -0.81 -6.57 -1.24
N ALA A 483 -1.51 -7.31 -0.40
CA ALA A 483 -2.27 -8.49 -0.81
C ALA A 483 -3.32 -8.17 -1.89
N SER A 484 -4.00 -7.02 -1.85
CA SER A 484 -4.99 -6.66 -2.86
C SER A 484 -4.42 -6.71 -4.28
N ALA A 485 -3.30 -6.03 -4.50
CA ALA A 485 -2.61 -6.01 -5.78
C ALA A 485 -2.03 -7.38 -6.14
N MET A 486 -1.46 -8.08 -5.16
CA MET A 486 -0.83 -9.40 -5.39
C MET A 486 -1.86 -10.50 -5.66
N ILE A 487 -3.03 -10.48 -5.05
CA ILE A 487 -4.13 -11.40 -5.37
C ILE A 487 -4.54 -11.22 -6.83
N ALA A 488 -4.82 -9.99 -7.25
CA ALA A 488 -5.24 -9.70 -8.62
C ALA A 488 -4.16 -10.10 -9.65
N LEU A 489 -2.90 -9.69 -9.43
CA LEU A 489 -1.80 -9.95 -10.36
C LEU A 489 -1.49 -11.45 -10.47
N ASN A 490 -1.30 -12.15 -9.34
CA ASN A 490 -0.95 -13.58 -9.37
C ASN A 490 -2.07 -14.44 -9.95
N THR A 491 -3.35 -14.09 -9.68
CA THR A 491 -4.49 -14.80 -10.24
C THR A 491 -4.61 -14.58 -11.75
N ALA A 492 -4.44 -13.33 -12.22
CA ALA A 492 -4.46 -13.01 -13.65
C ALA A 492 -3.32 -13.71 -14.41
N VAL A 493 -2.12 -13.75 -13.82
CA VAL A 493 -0.99 -14.47 -14.40
C VAL A 493 -1.25 -15.99 -14.41
N ALA A 494 -1.84 -16.53 -13.36
CA ALA A 494 -2.20 -17.96 -13.31
C ALA A 494 -3.19 -18.36 -14.41
N GLU A 495 -4.28 -17.59 -14.58
CA GLU A 495 -5.23 -17.81 -15.68
C GLU A 495 -4.55 -17.72 -17.05
N GLN A 496 -3.75 -16.70 -17.25
CA GLN A 496 -3.04 -16.49 -18.53
C GLN A 496 -2.06 -17.63 -18.86
N LEU A 497 -1.38 -18.19 -17.87
CA LEU A 497 -0.49 -19.33 -18.07
C LEU A 497 -1.26 -20.61 -18.40
N ILE A 498 -2.48 -20.80 -17.89
CA ILE A 498 -3.39 -21.88 -18.29
C ILE A 498 -3.74 -21.75 -19.78
N GLU A 499 -4.16 -20.57 -20.21
CA GLU A 499 -4.50 -20.29 -21.61
C GLU A 499 -3.28 -20.46 -22.53
N PHE A 500 -2.11 -19.96 -22.10
CA PHE A 500 -0.88 -20.14 -22.85
C PHE A 500 -0.55 -21.62 -23.07
N LYS A 501 -0.60 -22.41 -21.99
CA LYS A 501 -0.33 -23.84 -22.09
C LYS A 501 -1.30 -24.54 -23.04
N LYS A 502 -2.59 -24.22 -22.95
CA LYS A 502 -3.62 -24.75 -23.84
C LYS A 502 -3.33 -24.42 -25.31
N ASP A 503 -3.05 -23.14 -25.62
CA ASP A 503 -2.75 -22.69 -27.00
C ASP A 503 -1.49 -23.40 -27.57
N VAL A 504 -0.46 -23.61 -26.73
CA VAL A 504 0.78 -24.33 -27.15
C VAL A 504 0.52 -25.81 -27.36
N ASP A 505 -0.16 -26.48 -26.43
CA ASP A 505 -0.47 -27.91 -26.50
C ASP A 505 -1.34 -28.21 -27.73
N GLU A 506 -2.32 -27.37 -28.05
CA GLU A 506 -3.15 -27.51 -29.26
C GLU A 506 -2.31 -27.46 -30.59
N LEU A 507 -1.29 -26.62 -30.63
CA LEU A 507 -0.39 -26.57 -31.79
C LEU A 507 0.51 -27.81 -31.87
N MET A 508 1.02 -28.26 -30.72
CA MET A 508 1.82 -29.49 -30.65
C MET A 508 1.02 -30.72 -31.02
N GLU A 509 -0.24 -30.84 -30.66
CA GLU A 509 -1.15 -31.90 -31.05
C GLU A 509 -1.42 -31.90 -32.57
N LYS A 510 -1.35 -30.73 -33.22
CA LYS A 510 -1.44 -30.59 -34.68
C LYS A 510 -0.13 -30.93 -35.41
N GLY A 511 0.92 -31.28 -34.67
CA GLY A 511 2.23 -31.70 -35.20
C GLY A 511 3.29 -30.60 -35.23
N GLU A 512 3.04 -29.42 -34.68
CA GLU A 512 4.05 -28.36 -34.59
C GLU A 512 5.15 -28.75 -33.59
N PRO A 513 6.43 -28.50 -33.91
CA PRO A 513 7.53 -28.66 -32.98
C PRO A 513 7.34 -27.75 -31.77
N LYS A 514 7.68 -28.21 -30.56
CA LYS A 514 7.51 -27.48 -29.27
C LYS A 514 7.98 -26.02 -29.33
N VAL A 515 9.22 -25.78 -29.82
CA VAL A 515 9.78 -24.41 -29.86
C VAL A 515 9.00 -23.53 -30.84
N SER A 516 8.62 -24.07 -32.01
CA SER A 516 7.80 -23.35 -33.00
C SER A 516 6.42 -23.02 -32.44
N ALA A 517 5.75 -23.96 -31.78
CA ALA A 517 4.45 -23.74 -31.13
C ALA A 517 4.53 -22.62 -30.10
N ILE A 518 5.53 -22.62 -29.20
CA ILE A 518 5.77 -21.59 -28.22
C ILE A 518 5.95 -20.22 -28.89
N ILE A 519 6.80 -20.12 -29.90
CA ILE A 519 7.08 -18.87 -30.61
C ILE A 519 5.83 -18.34 -31.32
N GLN A 520 5.05 -19.20 -31.95
CA GLN A 520 3.80 -18.82 -32.62
C GLN A 520 2.79 -18.22 -31.61
N VAL A 521 2.62 -18.85 -30.47
CA VAL A 521 1.71 -18.34 -29.41
C VAL A 521 2.23 -17.04 -28.83
N ILE A 522 3.52 -16.93 -28.51
CA ILE A 522 4.14 -15.68 -28.04
C ILE A 522 3.90 -14.55 -29.05
N ARG A 523 4.14 -14.79 -30.33
CA ARG A 523 3.92 -13.80 -31.40
C ARG A 523 2.47 -13.35 -31.49
N LYS A 524 1.51 -14.28 -31.34
CA LYS A 524 0.08 -13.96 -31.20
C LYS A 524 -0.17 -13.03 -30.02
N TYR A 525 0.41 -13.33 -28.87
CA TYR A 525 0.18 -12.56 -27.64
C TYR A 525 0.89 -11.20 -27.66
N ILE A 526 2.07 -11.08 -28.27
CA ILE A 526 2.75 -9.79 -28.49
C ILE A 526 1.81 -8.81 -29.21
N LYS A 527 1.14 -9.29 -30.28
CA LYS A 527 0.15 -8.47 -31.04
C LYS A 527 -1.05 -8.10 -30.21
N LEU A 528 -1.61 -9.05 -29.46
CA LEU A 528 -2.81 -8.84 -28.66
C LEU A 528 -2.59 -7.87 -27.49
N CYS A 529 -1.49 -7.98 -26.77
CA CYS A 529 -1.18 -7.13 -25.62
C CYS A 529 -0.44 -5.84 -25.99
N LYS A 530 -0.21 -5.55 -27.28
CA LYS A 530 0.44 -4.31 -27.72
C LYS A 530 -0.19 -3.03 -27.15
N PRO A 531 -1.52 -2.92 -27.01
CA PRO A 531 -2.16 -1.75 -26.44
C PRO A 531 -1.70 -1.38 -25.02
N ILE A 532 -1.26 -2.35 -24.20
CA ILE A 532 -0.80 -2.09 -22.81
C ILE A 532 0.60 -1.46 -22.78
N ARG A 533 1.42 -1.62 -23.83
CA ARG A 533 2.81 -1.18 -23.89
C ARG A 533 2.87 0.34 -24.12
N PHE A 534 3.51 1.07 -23.22
CA PHE A 534 3.69 2.51 -23.34
C PHE A 534 5.02 2.96 -22.73
N ASP A 535 5.89 3.54 -23.56
CA ASP A 535 7.23 3.99 -23.17
C ASP A 535 7.31 5.53 -23.03
N GLY A 536 6.18 6.25 -23.22
CA GLY A 536 6.10 7.71 -23.22
C GLY A 536 5.79 8.32 -21.85
N ASN A 537 5.42 9.61 -21.88
CA ASN A 537 5.01 10.37 -20.70
C ASN A 537 3.56 10.04 -20.30
N GLY A 538 3.37 9.23 -19.27
CA GLY A 538 2.05 8.84 -18.76
C GLY A 538 1.24 9.98 -18.11
N TYR A 539 1.84 11.15 -17.85
CA TYR A 539 1.11 12.30 -17.29
C TYR A 539 0.42 13.16 -18.35
N SER A 540 0.76 12.96 -19.63
CA SER A 540 0.25 13.82 -20.69
C SER A 540 -1.25 13.56 -20.98
N ASP A 541 -1.96 14.60 -21.43
CA ASP A 541 -3.36 14.47 -21.82
C ASP A 541 -3.51 13.68 -23.13
N GLU A 542 -2.52 13.77 -24.03
CA GLU A 542 -2.44 12.96 -25.24
C GLU A 542 -2.41 11.46 -24.91
N TRP A 543 -1.73 11.08 -23.82
CA TRP A 543 -1.74 9.69 -23.38
C TRP A 543 -3.13 9.24 -22.91
N LYS A 544 -3.87 10.06 -22.19
CA LYS A 544 -5.23 9.72 -21.74
C LYS A 544 -6.15 9.44 -22.94
N GLU A 545 -6.07 10.30 -23.98
CA GLU A 545 -6.84 10.12 -25.20
C GLU A 545 -6.40 8.85 -25.96
N GLU A 546 -5.10 8.60 -26.05
CA GLU A 546 -4.57 7.42 -26.72
C GLU A 546 -4.92 6.13 -25.95
N ALA A 547 -4.85 6.13 -24.64
CA ALA A 547 -5.22 4.99 -23.81
C ALA A 547 -6.69 4.59 -24.01
N ALA A 548 -7.58 5.57 -24.07
CA ALA A 548 -8.99 5.34 -24.38
C ALA A 548 -9.19 4.75 -25.78
N ARG A 549 -8.47 5.24 -26.80
CA ARG A 549 -8.49 4.67 -28.17
C ARG A 549 -7.94 3.25 -28.23
N ARG A 550 -6.99 2.90 -27.35
CA ARG A 550 -6.44 1.54 -27.22
C ARG A 550 -7.35 0.60 -26.44
N GLY A 551 -8.48 1.09 -25.89
CA GLY A 551 -9.43 0.32 -25.09
C GLY A 551 -8.97 0.02 -23.67
N LEU A 552 -8.01 0.79 -23.13
CA LEU A 552 -7.59 0.67 -21.73
C LEU A 552 -8.62 1.33 -20.82
N ASP A 553 -8.71 0.85 -19.58
CA ASP A 553 -9.64 1.41 -18.60
C ASP A 553 -9.20 2.81 -18.15
N CYS A 554 -9.96 3.82 -18.52
CA CYS A 554 -9.72 5.22 -18.19
C CYS A 554 -10.71 5.78 -17.16
N GLU A 555 -11.56 4.93 -16.52
CA GLU A 555 -12.48 5.38 -15.48
C GLU A 555 -11.72 6.04 -14.32
N THR A 556 -12.25 7.13 -13.77
CA THR A 556 -11.66 7.88 -12.67
C THR A 556 -12.47 7.84 -11.38
N SER A 557 -13.76 7.49 -11.46
CA SER A 557 -14.62 7.38 -10.29
C SER A 557 -14.28 6.13 -9.48
N CYS A 558 -13.73 6.33 -8.30
CA CYS A 558 -13.32 5.24 -7.42
C CYS A 558 -14.44 4.20 -7.15
N PRO A 559 -15.69 4.60 -6.80
CA PRO A 559 -16.79 3.64 -6.63
C PRO A 559 -17.13 2.84 -7.89
N ILE A 560 -17.05 3.43 -9.07
CA ILE A 560 -17.32 2.76 -10.35
C ILE A 560 -16.19 1.80 -10.73
N ILE A 561 -14.94 2.16 -10.42
CA ILE A 561 -13.79 1.29 -10.67
C ILE A 561 -13.93 -0.04 -9.91
N PHE A 562 -14.53 -0.05 -8.73
CA PHE A 562 -14.74 -1.28 -7.96
C PHE A 562 -15.63 -2.30 -8.68
N ASP A 563 -16.51 -1.88 -9.59
CA ASP A 563 -17.32 -2.78 -10.41
C ASP A 563 -16.48 -3.79 -11.20
N ARG A 564 -15.20 -3.51 -11.44
CA ARG A 564 -14.29 -4.39 -12.17
C ARG A 564 -14.01 -5.72 -11.46
N TYR A 565 -14.20 -5.79 -10.15
CA TYR A 565 -14.17 -7.06 -9.43
C TYR A 565 -15.35 -7.99 -9.79
N LEU A 566 -16.48 -7.39 -10.16
CA LEU A 566 -17.73 -8.11 -10.52
C LEU A 566 -17.93 -8.20 -12.05
N ALA A 567 -16.94 -7.80 -12.85
CA ALA A 567 -16.97 -8.02 -14.28
C ALA A 567 -16.98 -9.54 -14.59
N PRO A 568 -17.72 -9.99 -15.61
CA PRO A 568 -17.84 -11.43 -15.91
C PRO A 568 -16.50 -12.15 -16.08
N GLU A 569 -15.52 -11.47 -16.71
CA GLU A 569 -14.16 -11.97 -16.88
C GLU A 569 -13.41 -12.12 -15.54
N SER A 570 -13.62 -11.20 -14.61
CA SER A 570 -13.01 -11.27 -13.27
C SER A 570 -13.60 -12.40 -12.45
N ILE A 571 -14.92 -12.52 -12.41
CA ILE A 571 -15.62 -13.61 -11.70
C ILE A 571 -15.15 -14.96 -12.23
N LYS A 572 -15.17 -15.13 -13.56
CA LYS A 572 -14.71 -16.35 -14.22
C LYS A 572 -13.28 -16.70 -13.82
N MET A 573 -12.35 -15.73 -13.91
CA MET A 573 -10.95 -15.92 -13.56
C MET A 573 -10.79 -16.40 -12.11
N PHE A 574 -11.43 -15.74 -11.15
CA PHE A 574 -11.31 -16.08 -9.74
C PHE A 574 -11.91 -17.46 -9.41
N GLU A 575 -13.04 -17.81 -10.02
CA GLU A 575 -13.69 -19.12 -9.81
C GLU A 575 -12.90 -20.27 -10.48
N GLU A 576 -12.47 -20.11 -11.72
CA GLU A 576 -11.70 -21.13 -12.46
C GLU A 576 -10.34 -21.41 -11.81
N THR A 577 -9.71 -20.39 -11.23
CA THR A 577 -8.44 -20.54 -10.49
C THR A 577 -8.65 -21.00 -9.05
N GLY A 578 -9.89 -21.03 -8.55
CA GLY A 578 -10.24 -21.42 -7.18
C GLY A 578 -9.79 -20.44 -6.11
N VAL A 579 -9.59 -19.17 -6.45
CA VAL A 579 -9.10 -18.14 -5.53
C VAL A 579 -10.23 -17.52 -4.72
N MET A 580 -11.32 -17.10 -5.38
CA MET A 580 -12.53 -16.56 -4.73
C MET A 580 -13.77 -16.99 -5.51
N THR A 581 -14.87 -17.14 -4.79
CA THR A 581 -16.20 -17.33 -5.37
C THR A 581 -16.83 -15.97 -5.72
N GLN A 582 -17.84 -15.97 -6.59
CA GLN A 582 -18.61 -14.77 -6.89
C GLN A 582 -19.17 -14.13 -5.61
N LYS A 583 -19.70 -14.92 -4.69
CA LYS A 583 -20.22 -14.44 -3.40
C LYS A 583 -19.16 -13.70 -2.57
N GLU A 584 -17.92 -14.21 -2.53
CA GLU A 584 -16.80 -13.52 -1.85
C GLU A 584 -16.41 -12.22 -2.54
N LEU A 585 -16.47 -12.16 -3.87
CA LEU A 585 -16.21 -10.94 -4.64
C LEU A 585 -17.27 -9.87 -4.38
N GLU A 586 -18.55 -10.24 -4.43
CA GLU A 586 -19.68 -9.36 -4.11
C GLU A 586 -19.53 -8.75 -2.72
N ALA A 587 -19.30 -9.59 -1.72
CA ALA A 587 -19.12 -9.14 -0.34
C ALA A 587 -17.92 -8.19 -0.15
N ARG A 588 -16.80 -8.47 -0.81
CA ARG A 588 -15.62 -7.60 -0.75
C ARG A 588 -15.87 -6.25 -1.42
N ASN A 589 -16.66 -6.22 -2.49
CA ASN A 589 -17.05 -4.96 -3.12
C ASN A 589 -17.99 -4.14 -2.23
N GLU A 590 -18.95 -4.77 -1.57
CA GLU A 590 -19.79 -4.10 -0.57
C GLU A 590 -18.94 -3.43 0.52
N VAL A 591 -17.93 -4.13 1.05
CA VAL A 591 -17.00 -3.57 2.04
C VAL A 591 -16.21 -2.40 1.45
N LYS A 592 -15.79 -2.45 0.18
CA LYS A 592 -15.07 -1.35 -0.47
C LYS A 592 -15.95 -0.11 -0.63
N TRP A 593 -17.18 -0.24 -1.09
CA TRP A 593 -18.13 0.87 -1.23
C TRP A 593 -18.49 1.47 0.13
N GLU A 594 -18.75 0.65 1.13
CA GLU A 594 -19.02 1.10 2.49
C GLU A 594 -17.81 1.86 3.07
N THR A 595 -16.60 1.33 2.91
CA THR A 595 -15.36 1.98 3.37
C THR A 595 -15.13 3.31 2.68
N TYR A 596 -15.33 3.39 1.36
CA TYR A 596 -15.26 4.63 0.59
C TYR A 596 -16.23 5.69 1.14
N THR A 597 -17.49 5.31 1.28
CA THR A 597 -18.55 6.17 1.83
C THR A 597 -18.18 6.70 3.21
N LYS A 598 -17.72 5.83 4.11
CA LYS A 598 -17.34 6.20 5.48
C LYS A 598 -16.15 7.15 5.52
N LYS A 599 -15.11 6.93 4.71
CA LYS A 599 -13.95 7.84 4.63
C LYS A 599 -14.38 9.24 4.20
N ILE A 600 -15.11 9.38 3.10
CA ILE A 600 -15.60 10.70 2.64
C ILE A 600 -16.56 11.33 3.66
N GLN A 601 -17.41 10.52 4.32
CA GLN A 601 -18.31 11.02 5.36
C GLN A 601 -17.54 11.58 6.56
N ILE A 602 -16.48 10.91 7.01
CA ILE A 602 -15.62 11.38 8.11
C ILE A 602 -14.96 12.70 7.72
N GLU A 603 -14.36 12.79 6.54
CA GLU A 603 -13.73 14.01 6.03
C GLU A 603 -14.72 15.17 5.97
N ALA A 604 -15.92 14.95 5.44
CA ALA A 604 -16.96 15.97 5.35
C ALA A 604 -17.40 16.48 6.74
N ARG A 605 -17.49 15.58 7.73
CA ARG A 605 -17.83 15.97 9.13
C ARG A 605 -16.70 16.76 9.78
N VAL A 606 -15.46 16.30 9.62
CA VAL A 606 -14.27 16.96 10.18
C VAL A 606 -14.09 18.35 9.57
N LEU A 607 -14.25 18.48 8.25
CA LEU A 607 -14.15 19.78 7.60
C LEU A 607 -15.25 20.73 8.08
N GLY A 608 -16.49 20.26 8.22
CA GLY A 608 -17.60 21.05 8.75
C GLY A 608 -17.32 21.53 10.19
N ASP A 609 -16.78 20.66 11.04
CA ASP A 609 -16.39 21.02 12.42
C ASP A 609 -15.26 22.06 12.45
N LEU A 610 -14.21 21.86 11.65
CA LEU A 610 -13.12 22.83 11.50
C LEU A 610 -13.61 24.21 11.06
N VAL A 611 -14.48 24.23 10.07
CA VAL A 611 -15.07 25.48 9.59
C VAL A 611 -15.80 26.21 10.68
N MET A 612 -16.72 25.54 11.36
CA MET A 612 -17.65 26.18 12.32
C MET A 612 -16.98 26.55 13.63
N ASN A 613 -16.00 25.74 14.08
CA ASN A 613 -15.41 25.90 15.41
C ASN A 613 -14.02 26.56 15.40
N HIS A 614 -13.34 26.63 14.25
CA HIS A 614 -12.00 27.21 14.13
C HIS A 614 -11.91 28.33 13.09
N ILE A 615 -12.34 28.10 11.85
CA ILE A 615 -12.06 29.01 10.74
C ILE A 615 -12.97 30.25 10.76
N VAL A 616 -14.28 30.04 10.82
CA VAL A 616 -15.26 31.16 10.83
C VAL A 616 -15.07 32.05 12.07
N PRO A 617 -14.92 31.53 13.29
CA PRO A 617 -14.70 32.36 14.48
C PRO A 617 -13.46 33.23 14.35
N ILE A 618 -12.31 32.68 13.92
CA ILE A 618 -11.07 33.42 13.84
C ILE A 618 -11.08 34.48 12.71
N ALA A 619 -11.69 34.16 11.58
CA ALA A 619 -11.85 35.10 10.48
C ALA A 619 -12.73 36.28 10.89
N THR A 620 -13.83 36.02 11.62
CA THR A 620 -14.73 37.05 12.14
C THR A 620 -14.05 37.90 13.22
N GLU A 621 -13.23 37.30 14.09
CA GLU A 621 -12.46 38.05 15.12
C GLU A 621 -11.45 38.99 14.45
N TYR A 622 -10.73 38.55 13.43
CA TYR A 622 -9.81 39.41 12.67
C TYR A 622 -10.55 40.52 11.94
N GLN A 623 -11.66 40.21 11.32
CA GLN A 623 -12.51 41.17 10.63
C GLN A 623 -12.99 42.28 11.59
N THR A 624 -13.35 41.90 12.82
CA THR A 624 -13.75 42.85 13.86
C THR A 624 -12.61 43.82 14.24
N LYS A 625 -11.35 43.34 14.33
CA LYS A 625 -10.19 44.21 14.50
C LYS A 625 -10.01 45.22 13.37
N LEU A 626 -10.21 44.80 12.14
CA LEU A 626 -10.09 45.67 10.95
C LEU A 626 -11.23 46.71 10.95
N LEU A 627 -12.46 46.30 11.27
CA LEU A 627 -13.63 47.19 11.39
C LEU A 627 -13.40 48.25 12.47
N ASP A 628 -12.89 47.87 13.64
CA ASP A 628 -12.56 48.79 14.71
C ASP A 628 -11.50 49.82 14.28
N ASN A 629 -10.47 49.37 13.56
CA ASN A 629 -9.47 50.27 12.99
C ASN A 629 -10.08 51.26 11.99
N VAL A 630 -10.90 50.81 11.05
CA VAL A 630 -11.60 51.67 10.05
C VAL A 630 -12.52 52.68 10.79
N TYR A 631 -13.27 52.21 11.79
CA TYR A 631 -14.13 53.11 12.56
C TYR A 631 -13.37 54.22 13.26
N LYS A 632 -12.22 53.92 13.88
CA LYS A 632 -11.33 54.89 14.51
C LYS A 632 -10.70 55.85 13.53
N MET A 633 -10.28 55.41 12.34
CA MET A 633 -9.79 56.27 11.25
C MET A 633 -10.84 57.26 10.83
N LYS A 634 -12.09 56.83 10.63
CA LYS A 634 -13.23 57.72 10.27
C LYS A 634 -13.58 58.74 11.37
N GLY A 635 -13.26 58.44 12.62
CA GLY A 635 -13.47 59.40 13.71
C GLY A 635 -12.36 60.41 13.91
N LEU A 636 -11.13 60.15 13.37
CA LEU A 636 -9.93 60.97 13.62
C LEU A 636 -9.58 61.85 12.41
N PHE A 637 -9.85 61.42 11.18
CA PHE A 637 -9.44 62.12 9.94
C PHE A 637 -10.64 62.72 9.20
N PRO A 638 -10.42 63.75 8.37
CA PRO A 638 -11.45 64.22 7.42
C PRO A 638 -11.95 63.08 6.53
N ALA A 639 -13.21 63.16 6.07
CA ALA A 639 -13.89 62.06 5.39
C ALA A 639 -13.13 61.51 4.16
N GLU A 640 -12.62 62.37 3.31
CA GLU A 640 -11.86 62.00 2.11
C GLU A 640 -10.53 61.30 2.48
N GLU A 641 -9.81 61.84 3.45
CA GLU A 641 -8.58 61.25 3.93
C GLU A 641 -8.83 59.90 4.66
N ALA A 642 -9.87 59.82 5.50
CA ALA A 642 -10.29 58.59 6.14
C ALA A 642 -10.67 57.47 5.16
N GLU A 643 -11.36 57.80 4.08
CA GLU A 643 -11.70 56.86 3.01
C GLU A 643 -10.45 56.30 2.35
N HIS A 644 -9.52 57.18 2.00
CA HIS A 644 -8.23 56.79 1.38
C HIS A 644 -7.44 55.87 2.33
N LEU A 645 -7.22 56.27 3.58
CA LEU A 645 -6.44 55.53 4.56
C LEU A 645 -7.06 54.17 4.95
N SER A 646 -8.37 54.03 4.91
CA SER A 646 -9.06 52.78 5.26
C SER A 646 -9.37 51.88 4.08
N SER A 647 -9.08 52.30 2.84
CA SER A 647 -9.46 51.60 1.61
C SER A 647 -8.97 50.13 1.59
N GLU A 648 -7.71 49.87 1.95
CA GLU A 648 -7.14 48.53 1.98
C GLU A 648 -7.78 47.64 3.05
N ASN A 649 -8.01 48.17 4.25
CA ASN A 649 -8.69 47.44 5.31
C ASN A 649 -10.15 47.08 4.91
N LEU A 650 -10.86 48.00 4.25
CA LEU A 650 -12.20 47.72 3.73
C LEU A 650 -12.20 46.64 2.65
N ALA A 651 -11.16 46.62 1.78
CA ALA A 651 -11.01 45.55 0.77
C ALA A 651 -10.78 44.19 1.44
N ILE A 652 -9.92 44.11 2.47
CA ILE A 652 -9.68 42.86 3.23
C ILE A 652 -10.97 42.40 3.96
N ILE A 653 -11.70 43.32 4.60
CA ILE A 653 -12.98 43.04 5.28
C ILE A 653 -13.98 42.40 4.30
N ARG A 654 -14.11 42.94 3.07
CA ARG A 654 -15.00 42.39 2.05
C ARG A 654 -14.56 40.96 1.67
N LYS A 655 -13.28 40.74 1.39
CA LYS A 655 -12.75 39.39 1.05
C LYS A 655 -13.02 38.37 2.15
N ILE A 656 -12.83 38.75 3.42
CA ILE A 656 -13.14 37.87 4.56
C ILE A 656 -14.63 37.52 4.54
N SER A 657 -15.51 38.49 4.35
CA SER A 657 -16.97 38.24 4.28
C SER A 657 -17.32 37.32 3.12
N GLU A 658 -16.80 37.56 1.91
CA GLU A 658 -17.06 36.75 0.72
C GLU A 658 -16.66 35.28 0.94
N HIS A 659 -15.42 35.04 1.44
CA HIS A 659 -14.96 33.69 1.74
C HIS A 659 -15.76 33.02 2.85
N THR A 660 -16.08 33.76 3.92
CA THR A 660 -16.82 33.20 5.07
C THR A 660 -18.25 32.83 4.70
N ILE A 661 -18.95 33.68 3.88
CA ILE A 661 -20.30 33.40 3.40
C ILE A 661 -20.28 32.13 2.53
N TYR A 662 -19.37 32.08 1.54
CA TYR A 662 -19.24 30.93 0.65
C TYR A 662 -19.02 29.63 1.44
N ILE A 663 -18.08 29.63 2.37
CA ILE A 663 -17.74 28.46 3.20
C ILE A 663 -18.97 27.96 3.96
N LYS A 664 -19.71 28.86 4.62
CA LYS A 664 -20.89 28.49 5.41
C LYS A 664 -22.00 27.90 4.54
N GLU A 665 -22.34 28.56 3.43
CA GLU A 665 -23.36 28.07 2.51
C GLU A 665 -23.01 26.68 1.94
N HIS A 666 -21.74 26.45 1.61
CA HIS A 666 -21.30 25.16 1.07
C HIS A 666 -21.18 24.06 2.16
N VAL A 667 -20.86 24.40 3.40
CA VAL A 667 -20.93 23.44 4.52
C VAL A 667 -22.38 23.03 4.75
N ASP A 668 -23.32 23.98 4.76
CA ASP A 668 -24.75 23.66 4.90
C ASP A 668 -25.27 22.79 3.74
N ALA A 669 -24.89 23.13 2.50
CA ALA A 669 -25.22 22.32 1.32
C ALA A 669 -24.62 20.90 1.39
N MET A 670 -23.37 20.77 1.84
CA MET A 670 -22.69 19.49 2.03
C MET A 670 -23.39 18.63 3.10
N VAL A 671 -23.86 19.24 4.19
CA VAL A 671 -24.63 18.54 5.22
C VAL A 671 -25.95 17.99 4.66
N GLU A 672 -26.67 18.79 3.87
CA GLU A 672 -27.92 18.34 3.23
C GLU A 672 -27.66 17.25 2.18
N ALA A 673 -26.64 17.40 1.34
CA ALA A 673 -26.24 16.35 0.38
C ALA A 673 -25.94 15.02 1.08
N ARG A 674 -25.21 15.06 2.21
CA ARG A 674 -24.96 13.87 3.04
C ARG A 674 -26.25 13.23 3.59
N LYS A 675 -27.19 14.05 4.08
CA LYS A 675 -28.48 13.54 4.56
C LYS A 675 -29.28 12.84 3.47
N VAL A 676 -29.19 13.32 2.22
CA VAL A 676 -29.81 12.68 1.07
C VAL A 676 -29.11 11.36 0.74
N ALA A 677 -27.80 11.38 0.60
CA ALA A 677 -27.01 10.21 0.26
C ALA A 677 -27.15 9.08 1.31
N ASN A 678 -27.23 9.42 2.60
CA ASN A 678 -27.41 8.44 3.68
C ASN A 678 -28.75 7.69 3.66
N LYS A 679 -29.75 8.16 2.90
CA LYS A 679 -31.03 7.47 2.71
C LYS A 679 -30.98 6.40 1.63
N ILE A 680 -29.94 6.38 0.81
CA ILE A 680 -29.73 5.37 -0.21
C ILE A 680 -29.37 4.06 0.50
N ALA A 681 -30.12 3.00 0.20
CA ALA A 681 -29.92 1.70 0.82
C ALA A 681 -28.79 0.89 0.16
N ASP A 682 -28.65 1.01 -1.15
CA ASP A 682 -27.61 0.35 -1.93
C ASP A 682 -26.26 1.02 -1.69
N GLU A 683 -25.25 0.24 -1.26
CA GLU A 683 -23.94 0.77 -0.88
C GLU A 683 -23.15 1.32 -2.10
N ARG A 684 -23.32 0.70 -3.27
CA ARG A 684 -22.70 1.20 -4.51
C ARG A 684 -23.26 2.57 -4.91
N GLU A 685 -24.57 2.69 -4.99
CA GLU A 685 -25.23 3.95 -5.35
C GLU A 685 -24.98 5.04 -4.30
N LYS A 686 -24.90 4.66 -3.02
CA LYS A 686 -24.51 5.58 -1.94
C LYS A 686 -23.07 6.07 -2.12
N ALA A 687 -22.13 5.19 -2.42
CA ALA A 687 -20.73 5.55 -2.67
C ALA A 687 -20.60 6.50 -3.88
N ILE A 688 -21.34 6.25 -4.96
CA ILE A 688 -21.41 7.14 -6.13
C ILE A 688 -21.97 8.51 -5.73
N ALA A 689 -23.05 8.54 -4.95
CA ALA A 689 -23.62 9.80 -4.48
C ALA A 689 -22.63 10.60 -3.60
N TYR A 690 -21.84 9.94 -2.78
CA TYR A 690 -20.77 10.58 -2.01
C TYR A 690 -19.64 11.10 -2.89
N HIS A 691 -19.26 10.35 -3.91
CA HIS A 691 -18.25 10.75 -4.89
C HIS A 691 -18.69 11.99 -5.67
N ASP A 692 -19.90 11.97 -6.21
CA ASP A 692 -20.36 12.99 -7.15
C ASP A 692 -20.83 14.27 -6.46
N ASN A 693 -21.47 14.16 -5.28
CA ASN A 693 -22.17 15.28 -4.66
C ASN A 693 -21.50 15.79 -3.38
N ILE A 694 -20.66 15.02 -2.70
CA ILE A 694 -20.03 15.42 -1.43
C ILE A 694 -18.54 15.70 -1.61
N SER A 695 -17.80 14.78 -2.22
CA SER A 695 -16.35 14.90 -2.38
C SER A 695 -15.90 16.20 -3.08
N PRO A 696 -16.56 16.69 -4.17
CA PRO A 696 -16.17 17.95 -4.81
C PRO A 696 -16.34 19.16 -3.89
N MET A 697 -17.33 19.15 -2.97
CA MET A 697 -17.55 20.25 -2.04
C MET A 697 -16.40 20.41 -1.05
N LEU A 698 -15.70 19.31 -0.68
CA LEU A 698 -14.54 19.38 0.19
C LEU A 698 -13.46 20.29 -0.40
N GLU A 699 -13.14 20.11 -1.68
CA GLU A 699 -12.12 20.92 -2.37
C GLU A 699 -12.57 22.38 -2.58
N GLN A 700 -13.85 22.61 -2.84
CA GLN A 700 -14.40 23.96 -2.95
C GLN A 700 -14.32 24.73 -1.64
N ILE A 701 -14.74 24.11 -0.53
CA ILE A 701 -14.66 24.70 0.81
C ILE A 701 -13.18 24.93 1.18
N ARG A 702 -12.31 23.96 0.95
CA ARG A 702 -10.87 24.07 1.19
C ARG A 702 -10.26 25.28 0.51
N TYR A 703 -10.56 25.50 -0.78
CA TYR A 703 -10.02 26.64 -1.52
C TYR A 703 -10.25 27.99 -0.79
N HIS A 704 -11.45 28.20 -0.28
CA HIS A 704 -11.80 29.43 0.43
C HIS A 704 -11.17 29.52 1.83
N ILE A 705 -11.00 28.38 2.52
CA ILE A 705 -10.28 28.34 3.80
C ILE A 705 -8.79 28.68 3.57
N ASP A 706 -8.16 28.11 2.56
CA ASP A 706 -6.76 28.37 2.23
C ASP A 706 -6.52 29.85 1.86
N LYS A 707 -7.51 30.53 1.25
CA LYS A 707 -7.46 31.99 1.05
C LYS A 707 -7.57 32.77 2.36
N LEU A 708 -8.43 32.34 3.28
CA LEU A 708 -8.53 32.98 4.61
C LEU A 708 -7.23 32.78 5.41
N GLU A 709 -6.56 31.64 5.28
CA GLU A 709 -5.26 31.39 5.95
C GLU A 709 -4.17 32.41 5.55
N LEU A 710 -4.24 32.93 4.32
CA LEU A 710 -3.32 33.98 3.82
C LEU A 710 -3.70 35.40 4.31
N ILE A 711 -4.99 35.63 4.55
CA ILE A 711 -5.52 36.97 4.86
C ILE A 711 -5.49 37.23 6.37
N VAL A 712 -5.87 36.22 7.17
CA VAL A 712 -6.00 36.36 8.62
C VAL A 712 -4.62 36.51 9.27
N ASP A 713 -4.52 37.41 10.25
CA ASP A 713 -3.32 37.63 11.07
C ASP A 713 -2.75 36.32 11.59
N ASP A 714 -1.49 36.06 11.28
CA ASP A 714 -0.79 34.82 11.64
C ASP A 714 -0.78 34.55 13.16
N GLN A 715 -0.72 35.64 13.98
CA GLN A 715 -0.80 35.52 15.43
C GLN A 715 -2.18 35.13 15.93
N MET A 716 -3.21 35.32 15.11
CA MET A 716 -4.59 34.90 15.42
C MET A 716 -4.90 33.50 14.93
N TRP A 717 -4.25 33.05 13.87
CA TRP A 717 -4.49 31.73 13.28
C TRP A 717 -4.11 30.59 14.23
N THR A 718 -5.05 29.71 14.53
CA THR A 718 -4.93 28.73 15.62
C THR A 718 -4.37 27.38 15.21
N LEU A 719 -4.47 27.01 13.93
CA LEU A 719 -4.07 25.70 13.41
C LEU A 719 -2.65 25.72 12.83
N PRO A 720 -1.82 24.70 13.05
CA PRO A 720 -0.51 24.59 12.39
C PRO A 720 -0.61 24.69 10.88
N LYS A 721 0.28 25.48 10.28
CA LYS A 721 0.40 25.69 8.83
C LYS A 721 1.35 24.67 8.18
N TYR A 722 1.29 24.52 6.87
CA TYR A 722 2.17 23.62 6.12
C TYR A 722 3.66 23.86 6.39
N ARG A 723 4.09 25.12 6.51
CA ARG A 723 5.48 25.45 6.87
C ARG A 723 5.95 24.83 8.18
N GLU A 724 5.02 24.64 9.15
CA GLU A 724 5.31 24.03 10.43
C GLU A 724 5.23 22.50 10.36
N LEU A 725 4.22 21.97 9.68
CA LEU A 725 4.01 20.53 9.54
C LEU A 725 5.10 19.86 8.69
N LEU A 726 5.61 20.54 7.66
CA LEU A 726 6.53 19.95 6.67
C LEU A 726 8.01 20.29 6.93
N PHE A 727 8.32 21.34 7.71
CA PHE A 727 9.71 21.82 7.85
C PHE A 727 10.24 21.80 9.29
N ILE A 728 9.42 21.43 10.29
CA ILE A 728 9.90 21.20 11.65
C ILE A 728 10.18 19.70 11.83
N ARG A 729 11.45 19.37 12.10
CA ARG A 729 11.97 18.00 12.12
C ARG A 729 12.76 17.72 13.39
#